data_35b09e1a9db6bbcd3cf01da7b3259466
#
_entry.id   35b09e1a9db6bbcd3cf01da7b3259466
#
_cell.length_a   1.000
_cell.length_b   1.000
_cell.length_c   1.000
_cell.angle_alpha   90.00
_cell.angle_beta   90.00
_cell.angle_gamma   90.00
#
_symmetry.space_group_name_H-M   'P 1'
#
loop_
_entity.id
_entity.type
_entity.pdbx_description
1 polymer ?
#
loop_
_entity_poly.entity_id
_entity_poly.type
_entity_poly.pdbx_seq_one_letter_code
_entity_poly.pdbx_strand_id
1 'polypeptide(L)'
;MKKRRVLLSGVSILLVLCLLIGGTMAWFTDTEKTDADFTAGVLDITVEPGEGATAPLTFVNLRPMQYQNFLEEINDAGNGNANVDGYDPKPVYFQPVVVENAGTLPAYIQLSVEALDMASATCPEGGEKAIAITENADGTETIVQSSQNGEAVCTNGLADVLKLVLFEKVNGSWTPIADNLNPDSEGTSYTPGLALPAGNGEQTYVVGAYLPETAGNEYQGKHFHGNLVVKAFQTDEGAGAAEMATVQWVKDGETVGSYLVAFPEGETTMTLKPDANKLPAGYVLADPDATVEVSTTDKTASFEVAFKADGDGSSEEQAIWIRSAEDFSKINDNMDGYYELGSDIDLSGMIWEPIGGAGSKTEKFTGTLDGNGYTIAGMQIKGEKQMLHVGLFGYCKDAELKNLVFEAPQVETNRYGGALAGVVSNTRIENCQVNGGSITWDYTKGYCYAGGLVGEDTGSSVLKDCSSSADVTAVGTAKNKVYLGGLIGGLFLNSTIDGCTASGDVTMTGSTQDDETIALGGLVGWVTGTAVNSSASGNVSNESAGTAGKIYVGGFAGSLSEPAEGCTATGDVSNTGSAAETYVGELAGNEDMLYTDGDGSSEEQAIWIRKASDFEKINENLDGYYKLARGIDLSDVDFQPIGGEGSKNNFTGTFDGNGYKITGLHVEAAKDEKPLKYAGLFTYCKNAEIKNVVLVDPQVTTGEYGGALAGVLSSTNVENCQVIGGTVTWDDTSGSCYLGGLAGDVIGDSTLKDCSSTADVTAEGTATSVVYVGGLIGEGYLNTTVDGCTASGNVTMTGDMQDEDTIALGGLIGWMNGTASNSSAKGNVRNESTGMAGRIYVGGFAGMLSDPAEDCEATGSVNNTGEAANVYVGEFSGNDAM
;
A
#
# COMPACT_ATOMS: atom_id res chain seq x y z
N MET A 1 -26.52 -29.79 -39.76
CA MET A 1 -26.60 -29.95 -38.32
C MET A 1 -25.18 -29.67 -37.78
N LYS A 2 -24.92 -28.44 -37.47
CA LYS A 2 -23.63 -28.03 -36.87
C LYS A 2 -23.81 -28.04 -35.35
N LYS A 3 -23.05 -28.91 -34.67
CA LYS A 3 -22.96 -28.92 -33.23
C LYS A 3 -22.23 -27.66 -32.77
N ARG A 4 -22.91 -26.73 -32.13
CA ARG A 4 -22.26 -25.68 -31.34
C ARG A 4 -21.72 -26.32 -30.07
N ARG A 5 -20.46 -26.20 -29.87
CA ARG A 5 -19.81 -26.43 -28.57
C ARG A 5 -20.17 -25.25 -27.67
N VAL A 6 -20.88 -25.53 -26.63
CA VAL A 6 -21.00 -24.63 -25.48
C VAL A 6 -19.67 -24.76 -24.75
N LEU A 7 -18.86 -23.73 -24.78
CA LEU A 7 -17.76 -23.61 -23.82
C LEU A 7 -18.41 -23.27 -22.48
N LEU A 8 -18.40 -24.23 -21.56
CA LEU A 8 -18.50 -23.92 -20.14
C LEU A 8 -17.13 -23.39 -19.73
N SER A 9 -16.99 -22.11 -19.57
CA SER A 9 -15.91 -21.55 -18.78
C SER A 9 -16.32 -21.61 -17.32
N GLY A 10 -16.11 -22.77 -16.70
CA GLY A 10 -16.15 -22.90 -15.26
C GLY A 10 -14.75 -22.58 -14.76
N VAL A 11 -14.50 -21.36 -14.38
CA VAL A 11 -13.29 -21.04 -13.58
C VAL A 11 -13.68 -21.30 -12.13
N SER A 12 -13.43 -22.52 -11.68
CA SER A 12 -13.42 -22.81 -10.24
C SER A 12 -12.05 -22.36 -9.74
N ILE A 13 -11.99 -21.19 -9.13
CA ILE A 13 -10.81 -20.81 -8.38
C ILE A 13 -10.85 -21.59 -7.07
N LEU A 14 -10.08 -22.67 -7.03
CA LEU A 14 -9.85 -23.44 -5.80
C LEU A 14 -8.60 -22.84 -5.16
N LEU A 15 -8.78 -22.31 -3.99
CA LEU A 15 -7.73 -21.63 -3.31
C LEU A 15 -7.14 -22.39 -2.18
N VAL A 16 -5.84 -22.46 -2.19
CA VAL A 16 -4.99 -23.04 -1.15
C VAL A 16 -4.21 -21.93 -0.46
N LEU A 17 -4.25 -21.97 0.81
CA LEU A 17 -3.76 -21.02 1.76
C LEU A 17 -2.38 -21.28 2.27
N CYS A 18 -1.67 -20.27 2.62
CA CYS A 18 -0.49 -20.35 3.48
C CYS A 18 -0.71 -19.81 4.90
N LEU A 19 -0.25 -20.59 5.81
CA LEU A 19 -0.19 -20.48 7.26
C LEU A 19 0.54 -19.27 7.80
N LEU A 20 0.12 -18.72 8.92
CA LEU A 20 0.99 -18.67 10.08
C LEU A 20 0.31 -18.24 11.39
N ILE A 21 0.49 -19.09 12.40
CA ILE A 21 0.61 -18.85 13.84
C ILE A 21 -0.37 -17.85 14.48
N GLY A 22 -1.45 -18.39 15.04
CA GLY A 22 -2.14 -17.78 16.19
C GLY A 22 -3.23 -16.78 15.90
N GLY A 23 -3.57 -16.52 14.65
CA GLY A 23 -4.66 -15.61 14.28
C GLY A 23 -5.97 -16.33 13.98
N THR A 24 -7.08 -15.62 14.10
CA THR A 24 -8.39 -16.00 13.59
C THR A 24 -8.43 -15.82 12.07
N MET A 25 -8.99 -16.78 11.34
CA MET A 25 -9.07 -16.75 9.87
C MET A 25 -10.49 -16.96 9.37
N ALA A 26 -10.90 -16.17 8.38
CA ALA A 26 -12.12 -16.38 7.64
C ALA A 26 -11.81 -16.50 6.13
N TRP A 27 -12.46 -17.46 5.47
CA TRP A 27 -12.24 -17.79 4.08
C TRP A 27 -13.51 -17.66 3.27
N PHE A 28 -13.35 -17.16 2.05
CA PHE A 28 -14.44 -17.11 1.08
C PHE A 28 -13.98 -17.75 -0.22
N THR A 29 -14.76 -18.65 -0.76
CA THR A 29 -14.56 -19.19 -2.12
C THR A 29 -15.69 -18.72 -3.01
N ASP A 30 -15.34 -18.31 -4.22
CA ASP A 30 -16.30 -17.88 -5.23
C ASP A 30 -17.04 -19.08 -5.84
N THR A 31 -18.38 -18.98 -5.97
CA THR A 31 -19.19 -19.95 -6.71
C THR A 31 -20.26 -19.19 -7.47
N GLU A 32 -20.09 -19.05 -8.76
CA GLU A 32 -21.15 -18.54 -9.63
C GLU A 32 -22.36 -19.50 -9.63
N LYS A 33 -23.54 -19.00 -9.32
CA LYS A 33 -24.81 -19.66 -9.60
C LYS A 33 -25.68 -18.71 -10.41
N THR A 34 -26.01 -19.14 -11.61
CA THR A 34 -26.92 -18.41 -12.49
C THR A 34 -28.24 -19.17 -12.57
N ASP A 35 -29.32 -18.59 -12.05
CA ASP A 35 -30.67 -19.05 -12.32
C ASP A 35 -31.31 -18.05 -13.28
N ALA A 36 -31.59 -18.46 -14.52
CA ALA A 36 -32.27 -17.62 -15.50
C ALA A 36 -33.16 -18.40 -16.43
N ASP A 37 -34.41 -17.93 -16.60
CA ASP A 37 -35.31 -18.32 -17.68
C ASP A 37 -35.04 -17.40 -18.90
N PHE A 38 -34.43 -17.94 -19.97
CA PHE A 38 -34.00 -17.15 -21.11
C PHE A 38 -34.90 -17.30 -22.32
N THR A 39 -35.28 -16.17 -22.94
CA THR A 39 -35.79 -16.15 -24.31
C THR A 39 -34.97 -15.35 -25.31
N ALA A 40 -34.05 -14.48 -24.89
CA ALA A 40 -33.07 -13.80 -25.78
C ALA A 40 -32.03 -13.02 -24.97
N GLY A 41 -30.78 -13.45 -24.94
CA GLY A 41 -29.65 -12.80 -24.36
C GLY A 41 -28.83 -13.72 -23.42
N VAL A 42 -27.65 -13.30 -23.00
CA VAL A 42 -26.77 -14.05 -22.08
C VAL A 42 -26.53 -13.17 -20.87
N LEU A 43 -26.80 -13.71 -19.68
CA LEU A 43 -26.23 -13.22 -18.42
C LEU A 43 -24.91 -13.95 -18.21
N ASP A 44 -23.84 -13.21 -18.00
CA ASP A 44 -22.52 -13.76 -17.74
C ASP A 44 -21.83 -12.81 -16.75
N ILE A 45 -21.72 -13.26 -15.50
CA ILE A 45 -21.14 -12.48 -14.41
C ILE A 45 -19.83 -13.13 -14.05
N THR A 46 -18.76 -12.35 -13.98
CA THR A 46 -17.49 -12.75 -13.42
C THR A 46 -17.26 -12.04 -12.09
N VAL A 47 -16.60 -12.72 -11.17
CA VAL A 47 -16.25 -12.19 -9.85
C VAL A 47 -14.77 -12.44 -9.67
N GLU A 48 -14.02 -11.35 -9.50
CA GLU A 48 -12.57 -11.41 -9.33
C GLU A 48 -12.16 -10.67 -8.06
N PRO A 49 -11.05 -11.08 -7.40
CA PRO A 49 -10.45 -10.27 -6.36
C PRO A 49 -10.05 -8.90 -6.92
N GLY A 50 -10.41 -7.83 -6.22
CA GLY A 50 -10.05 -6.47 -6.62
C GLY A 50 -8.57 -6.16 -6.36
N GLU A 51 -8.13 -4.98 -6.76
CA GLU A 51 -6.75 -4.52 -6.59
C GLU A 51 -6.32 -4.60 -5.12
N GLY A 52 -5.25 -5.35 -4.85
CA GLY A 52 -4.69 -5.60 -3.52
C GLY A 52 -5.41 -6.68 -2.70
N ALA A 53 -6.50 -7.28 -3.19
CA ALA A 53 -7.11 -8.41 -2.53
C ALA A 53 -6.27 -9.68 -2.69
N THR A 54 -6.37 -10.56 -1.70
CA THR A 54 -5.80 -11.91 -1.82
C THR A 54 -6.74 -12.80 -2.61
N ALA A 55 -6.21 -13.71 -3.40
CA ALA A 55 -6.95 -14.78 -4.04
C ALA A 55 -6.57 -16.09 -3.38
N PRO A 56 -7.47 -16.72 -2.53
CA PRO A 56 -8.80 -16.32 -2.04
C PRO A 56 -8.82 -15.07 -1.22
N LEU A 57 -10.00 -14.48 -1.08
CA LEU A 57 -10.21 -13.44 -0.09
C LEU A 57 -9.87 -14.00 1.30
N THR A 58 -8.83 -13.47 1.91
CA THR A 58 -8.33 -13.99 3.19
C THR A 58 -8.35 -12.89 4.24
N PHE A 59 -9.03 -13.13 5.34
CA PHE A 59 -9.09 -12.25 6.50
C PHE A 59 -8.31 -12.92 7.63
N VAL A 60 -7.26 -12.28 8.10
CA VAL A 60 -6.34 -12.87 9.07
C VAL A 60 -6.06 -11.93 10.22
N ASN A 61 -5.73 -12.49 11.38
CA ASN A 61 -5.36 -11.76 12.58
C ASN A 61 -6.43 -10.78 13.06
N LEU A 62 -7.72 -11.08 12.76
CA LEU A 62 -8.82 -10.23 13.16
C LEU A 62 -8.81 -10.04 14.69
N ARG A 63 -9.01 -8.80 15.13
CA ARG A 63 -9.06 -8.42 16.54
C ARG A 63 -10.46 -7.98 16.92
N PRO A 64 -10.85 -8.16 18.17
CA PRO A 64 -12.05 -7.52 18.69
C PRO A 64 -11.93 -5.99 18.60
N MET A 65 -12.95 -5.34 18.02
CA MET A 65 -13.02 -3.89 17.90
C MET A 65 -14.47 -3.38 17.90
N GLN A 66 -14.64 -2.10 18.14
CA GLN A 66 -15.94 -1.44 18.01
C GLN A 66 -16.32 -1.31 16.53
N TYR A 67 -17.61 -1.39 16.25
CA TYR A 67 -18.12 -1.28 14.87
C TYR A 67 -17.76 0.08 14.24
N GLN A 68 -17.77 1.17 15.01
CA GLN A 68 -17.41 2.48 14.50
C GLN A 68 -15.95 2.57 14.10
N ASN A 69 -15.03 2.06 14.91
CA ASN A 69 -13.61 1.99 14.58
C ASN A 69 -13.37 1.18 13.30
N PHE A 70 -14.12 0.07 13.15
CA PHE A 70 -14.05 -0.73 11.92
C PHE A 70 -14.53 0.04 10.67
N LEU A 71 -15.58 0.88 10.82
CA LEU A 71 -16.05 1.73 9.72
C LEU A 71 -15.06 2.86 9.36
N GLU A 72 -14.31 3.34 10.31
CA GLU A 72 -13.28 4.36 10.10
C GLU A 72 -12.08 3.76 9.38
N GLU A 73 -11.62 2.60 9.79
CA GLU A 73 -10.48 1.90 9.20
C GLU A 73 -10.57 1.74 7.67
N ILE A 74 -11.74 1.46 7.11
CA ILE A 74 -11.88 1.32 5.66
C ILE A 74 -11.69 2.64 4.91
N ASN A 75 -12.06 3.76 5.51
CA ASN A 75 -11.95 5.08 4.87
C ASN A 75 -10.55 5.65 4.99
N ASP A 76 -9.84 5.41 6.08
CA ASP A 76 -8.44 5.79 6.28
C ASP A 76 -7.51 5.08 5.28
N ALA A 77 -7.90 3.93 4.85
CA ALA A 77 -7.20 3.09 3.89
C ALA A 77 -7.25 3.57 2.43
N GLY A 78 -8.09 4.52 2.09
CA GLY A 78 -8.21 5.12 0.75
C GLY A 78 -8.70 4.22 -0.38
N ASN A 79 -8.42 2.94 -0.36
CA ASN A 79 -8.78 1.95 -1.40
C ASN A 79 -9.45 0.67 -0.86
N GLY A 80 -9.82 0.64 0.42
CA GLY A 80 -10.49 -0.50 1.05
C GLY A 80 -9.57 -1.69 1.39
N ASN A 81 -8.27 -1.56 1.21
CA ASN A 81 -7.30 -2.63 1.34
C ASN A 81 -6.17 -2.33 2.35
N ALA A 82 -6.28 -1.34 3.20
CA ALA A 82 -5.26 -1.07 4.17
C ALA A 82 -5.44 -1.88 5.46
N ASN A 83 -4.33 -2.13 6.06
CA ASN A 83 -4.19 -2.75 7.36
C ASN A 83 -3.55 -1.73 8.27
N VAL A 84 -4.35 -1.01 9.01
CA VAL A 84 -3.97 0.25 9.63
C VAL A 84 -3.36 0.05 11.01
N ASP A 85 -3.58 -1.04 11.70
CA ASP A 85 -3.30 -1.10 13.13
C ASP A 85 -1.88 -1.55 13.52
N GLY A 86 -0.91 -1.58 12.59
CA GLY A 86 0.53 -1.79 12.87
C GLY A 86 0.91 -3.00 13.72
N TYR A 87 0.01 -3.96 13.88
CA TYR A 87 0.28 -5.18 14.64
C TYR A 87 1.08 -6.20 13.81
N ASP A 88 1.97 -6.92 14.47
CA ASP A 88 2.68 -8.05 13.88
C ASP A 88 2.20 -9.37 14.54
N PRO A 89 1.60 -10.29 13.79
CA PRO A 89 1.26 -10.22 12.35
C PRO A 89 0.12 -9.25 12.05
N LYS A 90 0.20 -8.56 10.90
CA LYS A 90 -0.80 -7.57 10.47
C LYS A 90 -2.20 -8.18 10.33
N PRO A 91 -3.26 -7.54 10.86
CA PRO A 91 -4.63 -7.96 10.56
C PRO A 91 -5.02 -7.55 9.13
N VAL A 92 -5.91 -8.32 8.54
CA VAL A 92 -6.52 -8.04 7.24
C VAL A 92 -8.02 -8.02 7.44
N TYR A 93 -8.59 -6.83 7.49
CA TYR A 93 -10.02 -6.61 7.71
C TYR A 93 -10.83 -6.45 6.43
N PHE A 94 -10.21 -6.02 5.32
CA PHE A 94 -10.91 -5.63 4.10
C PHE A 94 -10.35 -6.34 2.87
N GLN A 95 -11.25 -6.80 1.98
CA GLN A 95 -10.89 -7.43 0.72
C GLN A 95 -11.77 -6.87 -0.41
N PRO A 96 -11.22 -6.14 -1.37
CA PRO A 96 -11.97 -5.68 -2.53
C PRO A 96 -12.33 -6.83 -3.46
N VAL A 97 -13.53 -6.72 -4.05
CA VAL A 97 -14.10 -7.69 -4.99
C VAL A 97 -14.66 -6.92 -6.19
N VAL A 98 -14.31 -7.32 -7.37
CA VAL A 98 -14.82 -6.76 -8.62
C VAL A 98 -15.86 -7.70 -9.19
N VAL A 99 -17.04 -7.17 -9.49
CA VAL A 99 -18.11 -7.90 -10.17
C VAL A 99 -18.28 -7.29 -11.56
N GLU A 100 -18.08 -8.08 -12.59
CA GLU A 100 -18.19 -7.67 -13.99
C GLU A 100 -19.35 -8.40 -14.68
N ASN A 101 -20.09 -7.68 -15.53
CA ASN A 101 -21.10 -8.26 -16.40
C ASN A 101 -20.58 -8.38 -17.83
N ALA A 102 -19.99 -9.51 -18.17
CA ALA A 102 -19.52 -9.85 -19.51
C ALA A 102 -20.68 -10.26 -20.47
N GLY A 103 -21.90 -10.36 -19.94
CA GLY A 103 -23.09 -10.77 -20.69
C GLY A 103 -23.61 -9.69 -21.64
N THR A 104 -24.57 -10.06 -22.49
CA THR A 104 -25.21 -9.17 -23.45
C THR A 104 -26.46 -8.46 -22.92
N LEU A 105 -26.83 -8.71 -21.68
CA LEU A 105 -27.98 -8.11 -21.00
C LEU A 105 -27.52 -7.40 -19.71
N PRO A 106 -28.13 -6.27 -19.32
CA PRO A 106 -27.94 -5.70 -17.98
C PRO A 106 -28.30 -6.73 -16.90
N ALA A 107 -27.58 -6.72 -15.80
CA ALA A 107 -27.78 -7.61 -14.67
C ALA A 107 -28.03 -6.83 -13.38
N TYR A 108 -28.86 -7.35 -12.51
CA TYR A 108 -28.97 -6.97 -11.10
C TYR A 108 -28.25 -8.03 -10.26
N ILE A 109 -27.39 -7.63 -9.35
CA ILE A 109 -26.60 -8.58 -8.57
C ILE A 109 -27.08 -8.70 -7.12
N GLN A 110 -26.93 -9.88 -6.58
CA GLN A 110 -27.16 -10.21 -5.18
C GLN A 110 -25.91 -10.90 -4.63
N LEU A 111 -25.34 -10.38 -3.53
CA LEU A 111 -24.19 -10.98 -2.87
C LEU A 111 -24.61 -11.62 -1.54
N SER A 112 -24.11 -12.80 -1.27
CA SER A 112 -24.33 -13.51 0.00
C SER A 112 -23.09 -14.33 0.37
N VAL A 113 -22.97 -14.70 1.64
CA VAL A 113 -21.93 -15.61 2.12
C VAL A 113 -22.57 -16.89 2.61
N GLU A 114 -22.13 -18.04 2.07
CA GLU A 114 -22.56 -19.37 2.47
C GLU A 114 -21.43 -20.07 3.24
N ALA A 115 -21.67 -20.52 4.47
CA ALA A 115 -20.67 -21.30 5.21
C ALA A 115 -20.40 -22.64 4.52
N LEU A 116 -19.12 -23.04 4.44
CA LEU A 116 -18.75 -24.35 3.94
C LEU A 116 -19.07 -25.44 4.96
N ASP A 117 -19.60 -26.59 4.49
CA ASP A 117 -19.71 -27.78 5.31
C ASP A 117 -18.35 -28.43 5.51
N MET A 118 -17.70 -28.09 6.62
CA MET A 118 -16.38 -28.60 6.98
C MET A 118 -16.38 -30.03 7.52
N ALA A 119 -17.55 -30.67 7.68
CA ALA A 119 -17.64 -32.05 8.17
C ALA A 119 -17.00 -33.06 7.20
N SER A 120 -16.88 -32.71 5.94
CA SER A 120 -16.31 -33.56 4.87
C SER A 120 -15.03 -32.98 4.24
N ALA A 121 -14.57 -31.80 4.67
CA ALA A 121 -13.41 -31.11 4.10
C ALA A 121 -12.21 -31.14 5.07
N THR A 122 -11.01 -31.23 4.52
CA THR A 122 -9.77 -31.12 5.31
C THR A 122 -9.45 -29.64 5.49
N CYS A 123 -9.21 -29.19 6.72
CA CYS A 123 -8.76 -27.83 6.98
C CYS A 123 -7.33 -27.63 6.49
N PRO A 124 -7.08 -26.74 5.53
CA PRO A 124 -5.76 -26.54 4.93
C PRO A 124 -4.69 -26.09 5.95
N GLU A 125 -5.10 -25.39 7.03
CA GLU A 125 -4.16 -24.86 8.04
C GLU A 125 -3.86 -25.80 9.19
N GLY A 126 -4.27 -27.05 9.12
CA GLY A 126 -3.98 -28.04 10.16
C GLY A 126 -4.96 -28.07 11.31
N GLY A 127 -6.16 -27.50 11.13
CA GLY A 127 -7.28 -27.54 12.08
C GLY A 127 -7.29 -26.44 13.14
N GLU A 128 -8.43 -26.27 13.76
CA GLU A 128 -8.62 -25.31 14.85
C GLU A 128 -7.86 -25.74 16.09
N LYS A 129 -7.25 -24.79 16.78
CA LYS A 129 -6.54 -25.05 18.03
C LYS A 129 -7.53 -25.08 19.21
N ALA A 130 -7.40 -26.10 20.07
CA ALA A 130 -8.11 -26.07 21.33
C ALA A 130 -7.41 -25.09 22.30
N ILE A 131 -8.19 -24.19 22.87
CA ILE A 131 -7.73 -23.19 23.82
C ILE A 131 -8.24 -23.60 25.21
N ALA A 132 -7.33 -23.69 26.17
CA ALA A 132 -7.63 -23.81 27.59
C ALA A 132 -7.33 -22.48 28.28
N ILE A 133 -8.36 -21.85 28.81
CA ILE A 133 -8.24 -20.62 29.60
C ILE A 133 -8.24 -21.00 31.08
N THR A 134 -7.24 -20.55 31.81
CA THR A 134 -7.15 -20.74 33.27
C THR A 134 -7.04 -19.38 33.93
N GLU A 135 -8.03 -19.03 34.72
CA GLU A 135 -8.01 -17.81 35.53
C GLU A 135 -7.01 -17.98 36.68
N ASN A 136 -6.08 -17.07 36.80
CA ASN A 136 -5.08 -17.04 37.85
C ASN A 136 -5.64 -16.41 39.12
N ALA A 137 -4.98 -16.66 40.26
CA ALA A 137 -5.42 -16.14 41.57
C ALA A 137 -5.34 -14.59 41.69
N ASP A 138 -4.73 -13.94 40.73
CA ASP A 138 -4.61 -12.46 40.64
C ASP A 138 -5.59 -11.83 39.64
N GLY A 139 -6.51 -12.63 39.09
CA GLY A 139 -7.51 -12.17 38.09
C GLY A 139 -7.00 -12.14 36.64
N THR A 140 -5.75 -12.53 36.40
CA THR A 140 -5.23 -12.67 35.03
C THR A 140 -5.56 -14.04 34.43
N GLU A 141 -5.73 -14.09 33.12
CA GLU A 141 -5.96 -15.34 32.41
C GLU A 141 -4.66 -15.92 31.85
N THR A 142 -4.47 -17.22 32.00
CA THR A 142 -3.42 -17.96 31.27
C THR A 142 -4.06 -18.72 30.13
N ILE A 143 -3.64 -18.39 28.92
CA ILE A 143 -4.15 -19.03 27.68
C ILE A 143 -3.14 -20.10 27.26
N VAL A 144 -3.59 -21.35 27.19
CA VAL A 144 -2.78 -22.47 26.70
C VAL A 144 -3.38 -22.98 25.40
N GLN A 145 -2.67 -22.76 24.29
CA GLN A 145 -3.02 -23.36 23.00
C GLN A 145 -2.44 -24.78 22.96
N SER A 146 -3.31 -25.80 22.80
CA SER A 146 -2.86 -27.17 22.57
C SER A 146 -3.07 -27.54 21.11
N SER A 147 -2.01 -27.99 20.43
CA SER A 147 -2.18 -28.74 19.17
C SER A 147 -2.84 -30.07 19.51
N GLN A 148 -4.03 -30.33 19.00
CA GLN A 148 -4.60 -31.67 19.06
C GLN A 148 -3.78 -32.57 18.13
N ASN A 149 -3.21 -33.64 18.67
CA ASN A 149 -2.67 -34.75 17.89
C ASN A 149 -3.86 -35.54 17.35
N GLY A 150 -4.36 -35.20 16.19
CA GLY A 150 -5.47 -35.82 15.51
C GLY A 150 -5.72 -35.16 14.15
N GLU A 151 -6.55 -35.74 13.33
CA GLU A 151 -6.93 -35.17 12.02
C GLU A 151 -7.31 -33.71 12.15
N ALA A 152 -6.86 -32.89 11.22
CA ALA A 152 -7.12 -31.46 11.19
C ALA A 152 -8.63 -31.20 11.00
N VAL A 153 -9.31 -30.83 12.08
CA VAL A 153 -10.76 -30.57 12.09
C VAL A 153 -10.99 -29.08 12.19
N CYS A 154 -11.74 -28.54 11.24
CA CYS A 154 -12.34 -27.21 11.32
C CYS A 154 -13.82 -27.34 11.66
N THR A 155 -14.31 -26.49 12.53
CA THR A 155 -15.72 -26.48 12.93
C THR A 155 -16.43 -25.18 12.56
N ASN A 156 -15.79 -24.29 11.77
CA ASN A 156 -16.26 -22.93 11.54
C ASN A 156 -16.54 -22.17 12.85
N GLY A 157 -15.63 -22.34 13.82
CA GLY A 157 -15.83 -21.84 15.18
C GLY A 157 -15.91 -20.33 15.33
N LEU A 158 -15.66 -19.56 14.26
CA LEU A 158 -15.90 -18.11 14.19
C LEU A 158 -17.29 -17.74 13.68
N ALA A 159 -18.06 -18.67 13.10
CA ALA A 159 -19.35 -18.36 12.48
C ALA A 159 -20.32 -17.59 13.39
N ASP A 160 -20.32 -17.93 14.68
CA ASP A 160 -21.23 -17.32 15.65
C ASP A 160 -20.87 -15.87 16.03
N VAL A 161 -19.61 -15.47 15.84
CA VAL A 161 -19.12 -14.16 16.34
C VAL A 161 -18.64 -13.25 15.23
N LEU A 162 -18.11 -13.81 14.13
CA LEU A 162 -17.60 -13.05 13.00
C LEU A 162 -18.70 -12.15 12.41
N LYS A 163 -18.36 -10.91 12.15
CA LYS A 163 -19.22 -9.94 11.48
C LYS A 163 -18.65 -9.63 10.09
N LEU A 164 -19.53 -9.73 9.10
CA LEU A 164 -19.21 -9.46 7.70
C LEU A 164 -20.01 -8.27 7.20
N VAL A 165 -19.33 -7.30 6.62
CA VAL A 165 -19.89 -6.03 6.15
C VAL A 165 -19.55 -5.85 4.68
N LEU A 166 -20.52 -5.44 3.87
CA LEU A 166 -20.31 -5.11 2.47
C LEU A 166 -20.29 -3.58 2.31
N PHE A 167 -19.29 -3.07 1.59
CA PHE A 167 -19.13 -1.65 1.33
C PHE A 167 -19.19 -1.36 -0.17
N GLU A 168 -19.72 -0.18 -0.50
CA GLU A 168 -19.70 0.41 -1.83
C GLU A 168 -19.08 1.80 -1.75
N LYS A 169 -18.37 2.22 -2.81
CA LYS A 169 -17.74 3.54 -2.85
C LYS A 169 -18.74 4.60 -3.31
N VAL A 170 -19.22 5.43 -2.40
CA VAL A 170 -20.17 6.50 -2.64
C VAL A 170 -19.49 7.85 -2.45
N ASN A 171 -19.49 8.70 -3.49
CA ASN A 171 -18.86 10.04 -3.47
C ASN A 171 -17.38 10.04 -3.03
N GLY A 172 -16.66 8.95 -3.31
CA GLY A 172 -15.24 8.82 -2.95
C GLY A 172 -14.96 8.13 -1.61
N SER A 173 -15.95 7.97 -0.74
CA SER A 173 -15.84 7.28 0.54
C SER A 173 -16.49 5.92 0.50
N TRP A 174 -15.92 4.94 1.21
CA TRP A 174 -16.51 3.63 1.40
C TRP A 174 -17.65 3.70 2.41
N THR A 175 -18.83 3.29 1.99
CA THR A 175 -20.05 3.32 2.78
C THR A 175 -20.59 1.91 2.96
N PRO A 176 -20.92 1.48 4.20
CA PRO A 176 -21.51 0.17 4.41
C PRO A 176 -22.90 0.12 3.79
N ILE A 177 -23.17 -0.92 3.02
CA ILE A 177 -24.45 -1.15 2.33
C ILE A 177 -25.15 -2.43 2.83
N ALA A 178 -24.41 -3.32 3.48
CA ALA A 178 -24.96 -4.42 4.26
C ALA A 178 -23.98 -4.72 5.40
N ASP A 179 -24.46 -4.77 6.63
CA ASP A 179 -23.66 -5.02 7.83
C ASP A 179 -23.93 -6.38 8.48
N ASN A 180 -24.60 -7.26 7.77
CA ASN A 180 -24.93 -8.59 8.22
C ASN A 180 -24.90 -9.61 7.06
N LEU A 181 -23.71 -9.85 6.50
CA LEU A 181 -23.48 -10.97 5.58
C LEU A 181 -23.14 -12.26 6.33
N ASN A 182 -23.55 -12.36 7.59
CA ASN A 182 -23.21 -13.51 8.44
C ASN A 182 -23.83 -14.79 7.90
N PRO A 183 -23.06 -15.88 7.82
CA PRO A 183 -23.52 -17.15 7.24
C PRO A 183 -24.63 -17.85 8.02
N ASP A 184 -24.81 -17.54 9.33
CA ASP A 184 -25.84 -18.15 10.18
C ASP A 184 -27.15 -17.37 10.22
N SER A 185 -27.20 -16.17 9.75
CA SER A 185 -28.48 -15.52 9.49
C SER A 185 -29.06 -16.12 8.22
N GLU A 186 -30.28 -16.58 8.25
CA GLU A 186 -30.98 -17.04 7.03
C GLU A 186 -30.95 -15.97 5.97
N GLY A 187 -29.80 -15.95 5.23
CA GLY A 187 -29.55 -15.26 3.99
C GLY A 187 -29.79 -13.76 3.98
N THR A 188 -29.00 -12.95 4.69
CA THR A 188 -28.98 -11.54 4.37
C THR A 188 -28.15 -11.34 3.11
N SER A 189 -28.82 -11.21 1.97
CA SER A 189 -28.20 -10.91 0.69
C SER A 189 -28.37 -9.44 0.39
N TYR A 190 -27.29 -8.78 -0.06
CA TYR A 190 -27.36 -7.41 -0.54
C TYR A 190 -27.65 -7.39 -2.03
N THR A 191 -28.60 -6.56 -2.41
CA THR A 191 -28.89 -6.29 -3.81
C THR A 191 -28.74 -4.78 -4.06
N PRO A 192 -27.74 -4.33 -4.81
CA PRO A 192 -27.69 -2.95 -5.23
C PRO A 192 -28.89 -2.63 -6.12
N GLY A 193 -29.51 -1.49 -5.91
CA GLY A 193 -30.64 -1.02 -6.73
C GLY A 193 -30.25 -0.62 -8.15
N LEU A 194 -29.00 -0.85 -8.56
CA LEU A 194 -28.46 -0.49 -9.87
C LEU A 194 -28.09 -1.74 -10.67
N ALA A 195 -28.58 -1.80 -11.92
CA ALA A 195 -28.15 -2.83 -12.83
C ALA A 195 -26.69 -2.60 -13.27
N LEU A 196 -25.92 -3.67 -13.36
CA LEU A 196 -24.65 -3.65 -14.07
C LEU A 196 -24.93 -3.61 -15.57
N PRO A 197 -24.37 -2.60 -16.31
CA PRO A 197 -24.53 -2.53 -17.74
C PRO A 197 -24.05 -3.79 -18.45
N ALA A 198 -24.64 -4.13 -19.60
CA ALA A 198 -24.18 -5.21 -20.45
C ALA A 198 -22.83 -4.88 -21.10
N GLY A 199 -22.03 -5.91 -21.38
CA GLY A 199 -20.79 -5.78 -22.12
C GLY A 199 -19.67 -5.09 -21.33
N ASN A 200 -19.20 -5.74 -20.25
CA ASN A 200 -18.14 -5.28 -19.36
C ASN A 200 -18.53 -4.09 -18.45
N GLY A 201 -19.79 -4.07 -17.98
CA GLY A 201 -20.15 -3.25 -16.83
C GLY A 201 -19.52 -3.80 -15.56
N GLU A 202 -18.72 -2.98 -14.84
CA GLU A 202 -17.92 -3.37 -13.68
C GLU A 202 -18.33 -2.56 -12.45
N GLN A 203 -18.38 -3.22 -11.28
CA GLN A 203 -18.57 -2.56 -9.99
C GLN A 203 -17.65 -3.18 -8.94
N THR A 204 -16.93 -2.33 -8.22
CA THR A 204 -16.08 -2.77 -7.11
C THR A 204 -16.82 -2.62 -5.79
N TYR A 205 -16.80 -3.69 -5.00
CA TYR A 205 -17.26 -3.74 -3.61
C TYR A 205 -16.07 -4.06 -2.71
N VAL A 206 -16.22 -3.82 -1.40
CA VAL A 206 -15.28 -4.32 -0.39
C VAL A 206 -16.04 -5.17 0.61
N VAL A 207 -15.57 -6.38 0.82
CA VAL A 207 -16.03 -7.23 1.93
C VAL A 207 -15.13 -6.92 3.10
N GLY A 208 -15.70 -6.50 4.21
CA GLY A 208 -15.00 -6.31 5.46
C GLY A 208 -15.36 -7.39 6.46
N ALA A 209 -14.41 -7.80 7.30
CA ALA A 209 -14.60 -8.79 8.36
C ALA A 209 -13.98 -8.30 9.67
N TYR A 210 -14.73 -8.34 10.76
CA TYR A 210 -14.23 -7.98 12.08
C TYR A 210 -14.85 -8.85 13.19
N LEU A 211 -14.21 -8.82 14.36
CA LEU A 211 -14.75 -9.40 15.57
C LEU A 211 -15.25 -8.26 16.49
N PRO A 212 -16.48 -8.35 17.05
CA PRO A 212 -16.96 -7.36 18.01
C PRO A 212 -16.15 -7.43 19.31
N GLU A 213 -16.08 -6.33 20.07
CA GLU A 213 -15.38 -6.28 21.37
C GLU A 213 -15.82 -7.35 22.38
N THR A 214 -17.03 -7.86 22.22
CA THR A 214 -17.56 -8.96 23.04
C THR A 214 -16.99 -10.33 22.69
N ALA A 215 -16.19 -10.44 21.62
CA ALA A 215 -15.52 -11.69 21.27
C ALA A 215 -14.36 -11.96 22.24
N GLY A 216 -14.54 -12.92 23.13
CA GLY A 216 -13.55 -13.29 24.14
C GLY A 216 -12.40 -14.15 23.60
N ASN A 217 -11.50 -14.52 24.51
CA ASN A 217 -10.32 -15.34 24.20
C ASN A 217 -10.65 -16.76 23.69
N GLU A 218 -11.87 -17.25 23.85
CA GLU A 218 -12.34 -18.54 23.35
C GLU A 218 -12.34 -18.66 21.83
N TYR A 219 -12.32 -17.52 21.12
CA TYR A 219 -12.28 -17.46 19.65
C TYR A 219 -10.88 -17.44 19.05
N GLN A 220 -9.83 -17.35 19.87
CA GLN A 220 -8.44 -17.38 19.40
C GLN A 220 -8.12 -18.72 18.73
N GLY A 221 -7.56 -18.66 17.52
CA GLY A 221 -7.22 -19.85 16.72
C GLY A 221 -8.42 -20.59 16.15
N LYS A 222 -9.61 -19.99 16.17
CA LYS A 222 -10.78 -20.46 15.45
C LYS A 222 -10.78 -19.98 14.00
N HIS A 223 -11.44 -20.73 13.13
CA HIS A 223 -11.53 -20.47 11.71
C HIS A 223 -12.98 -20.31 11.28
N PHE A 224 -13.18 -19.64 10.15
CA PHE A 224 -14.39 -19.62 9.38
C PHE A 224 -14.06 -19.84 7.91
N HIS A 225 -14.78 -20.73 7.23
CA HIS A 225 -14.68 -21.01 5.81
C HIS A 225 -16.04 -20.84 5.15
N GLY A 226 -16.10 -20.06 4.11
CA GLY A 226 -17.33 -19.77 3.41
C GLY A 226 -17.10 -19.49 1.93
N ASN A 227 -18.19 -19.48 1.17
CA ASN A 227 -18.23 -19.04 -0.21
C ASN A 227 -18.85 -17.65 -0.30
N LEU A 228 -18.21 -16.74 -1.00
CA LEU A 228 -18.90 -15.54 -1.49
C LEU A 228 -19.70 -15.96 -2.73
N VAL A 229 -21.02 -15.83 -2.64
CA VAL A 229 -21.94 -16.20 -3.73
C VAL A 229 -22.49 -14.93 -4.35
N VAL A 230 -22.30 -14.78 -5.65
CA VAL A 230 -22.88 -13.69 -6.43
C VAL A 230 -23.92 -14.29 -7.39
N LYS A 231 -25.15 -13.82 -7.27
CA LYS A 231 -26.27 -14.19 -8.17
C LYS A 231 -26.62 -13.01 -9.05
N ALA A 232 -26.87 -13.25 -10.32
CA ALA A 232 -27.30 -12.24 -11.28
C ALA A 232 -28.71 -12.52 -11.76
N PHE A 233 -29.50 -11.45 -11.85
CA PHE A 233 -30.88 -11.47 -12.29
C PHE A 233 -31.11 -10.46 -13.42
N GLN A 234 -32.08 -10.71 -14.27
CA GLN A 234 -32.44 -9.77 -15.35
C GLN A 234 -33.32 -8.61 -14.89
N THR A 235 -33.94 -8.73 -13.74
CA THR A 235 -34.78 -7.69 -13.13
C THR A 235 -34.44 -7.54 -11.66
N ASP A 236 -34.64 -6.35 -11.09
CA ASP A 236 -34.48 -6.10 -9.66
C ASP A 236 -35.49 -6.90 -8.81
N GLU A 237 -36.71 -7.16 -9.33
CA GLU A 237 -37.69 -8.03 -8.68
C GLU A 237 -37.20 -9.48 -8.54
N GLY A 238 -36.41 -9.97 -9.51
CA GLY A 238 -35.80 -11.32 -9.46
C GLY A 238 -34.65 -11.40 -8.47
N ALA A 239 -33.94 -10.31 -8.22
CA ALA A 239 -32.86 -10.22 -7.27
C ALA A 239 -33.33 -10.22 -5.79
N GLY A 240 -34.62 -10.02 -5.54
CA GLY A 240 -35.16 -9.93 -4.20
C GLY A 240 -34.44 -8.86 -3.39
N ALA A 241 -34.70 -7.57 -3.73
CA ALA A 241 -34.03 -6.45 -3.05
C ALA A 241 -34.12 -6.62 -1.52
N ALA A 242 -32.98 -6.80 -0.87
CA ALA A 242 -32.94 -6.78 0.59
C ALA A 242 -33.30 -5.35 1.02
N GLU A 243 -34.52 -5.20 1.52
CA GLU A 243 -34.96 -3.92 2.07
C GLU A 243 -34.18 -3.69 3.37
N MET A 244 -33.54 -2.51 3.50
CA MET A 244 -32.78 -2.15 4.69
C MET A 244 -33.56 -1.21 5.58
N ALA A 245 -33.51 -1.43 6.88
CA ALA A 245 -33.96 -0.47 7.89
C ALA A 245 -32.75 0.24 8.52
N THR A 246 -32.91 1.51 8.79
CA THR A 246 -31.93 2.30 9.54
C THR A 246 -32.28 2.29 11.03
N VAL A 247 -31.38 1.81 11.87
CA VAL A 247 -31.47 1.94 13.32
C VAL A 247 -30.72 3.20 13.72
N GLN A 248 -31.38 4.10 14.45
CA GLN A 248 -30.81 5.33 14.94
C GLN A 248 -30.69 5.31 16.46
N TRP A 249 -29.57 5.74 16.97
CA TRP A 249 -29.35 6.04 18.36
C TRP A 249 -29.72 7.52 18.60
N VAL A 250 -30.68 7.75 19.49
CA VAL A 250 -31.25 9.10 19.70
C VAL A 250 -30.99 9.53 21.14
N LYS A 251 -30.44 10.72 21.31
CA LYS A 251 -30.25 11.39 22.59
C LYS A 251 -30.95 12.76 22.58
N ASP A 252 -31.94 12.92 23.45
CA ASP A 252 -32.72 14.17 23.55
C ASP A 252 -33.36 14.66 22.24
N GLY A 253 -33.66 13.73 21.32
CA GLY A 253 -34.24 13.97 19.99
C GLY A 253 -33.23 14.19 18.86
N GLU A 254 -31.93 14.12 19.14
CA GLU A 254 -30.86 14.19 18.14
C GLU A 254 -30.30 12.83 17.87
N THR A 255 -29.97 12.51 16.60
CA THR A 255 -29.33 11.24 16.23
C THR A 255 -27.83 11.36 16.51
N VAL A 256 -27.32 10.46 17.35
CA VAL A 256 -25.91 10.40 17.76
C VAL A 256 -25.14 9.27 17.08
N GLY A 257 -25.81 8.43 16.32
CA GLY A 257 -25.23 7.37 15.52
C GLY A 257 -26.32 6.54 14.86
N SER A 258 -25.94 5.73 13.87
CA SER A 258 -26.89 4.84 13.18
C SER A 258 -26.18 3.63 12.58
N TYR A 259 -26.97 2.58 12.28
CA TYR A 259 -26.52 1.42 11.54
C TYR A 259 -27.69 0.80 10.73
N LEU A 260 -27.37 -0.04 9.76
CA LEU A 260 -28.34 -0.66 8.88
C LEU A 260 -28.63 -2.10 9.32
N VAL A 261 -29.90 -2.52 9.15
CA VAL A 261 -30.36 -3.90 9.37
C VAL A 261 -31.22 -4.32 8.20
N ALA A 262 -30.96 -5.48 7.62
CA ALA A 262 -31.76 -6.00 6.51
C ALA A 262 -33.08 -6.61 7.01
N PHE A 263 -34.15 -6.46 6.22
CA PHE A 263 -35.37 -7.21 6.42
C PHE A 263 -35.15 -8.69 6.05
N PRO A 264 -35.71 -9.64 6.81
CA PRO A 264 -35.71 -11.03 6.39
C PRO A 264 -36.40 -11.20 5.03
N GLU A 265 -35.91 -12.12 4.19
CA GLU A 265 -36.42 -12.35 2.87
C GLU A 265 -37.94 -12.62 2.86
N GLY A 266 -38.68 -11.83 2.10
CA GLY A 266 -40.12 -11.91 1.97
C GLY A 266 -40.96 -11.31 3.12
N GLU A 267 -40.30 -10.80 4.16
CA GLU A 267 -40.98 -10.09 5.26
C GLU A 267 -41.14 -8.60 4.93
N THR A 268 -42.29 -8.05 5.20
CA THR A 268 -42.58 -6.60 5.03
C THR A 268 -42.54 -5.84 6.33
N THR A 269 -42.36 -6.53 7.46
CA THR A 269 -42.22 -5.97 8.81
C THR A 269 -41.23 -6.79 9.60
N MET A 270 -40.46 -6.13 10.48
CA MET A 270 -39.62 -6.80 11.46
C MET A 270 -39.62 -6.04 12.79
N THR A 271 -39.34 -6.78 13.87
CA THR A 271 -39.19 -6.20 15.20
C THR A 271 -37.71 -6.11 15.53
N LEU A 272 -37.20 -4.89 15.69
CA LEU A 272 -35.81 -4.62 16.04
C LEU A 272 -35.63 -4.47 17.55
N LYS A 273 -34.51 -4.96 18.05
CA LYS A 273 -33.97 -4.67 19.38
C LYS A 273 -32.69 -3.85 19.23
N PRO A 274 -32.33 -3.02 20.20
CA PRO A 274 -31.08 -2.28 20.15
C PRO A 274 -29.90 -3.23 20.31
N ASP A 275 -28.91 -3.12 19.44
CA ASP A 275 -27.64 -3.84 19.55
C ASP A 275 -26.63 -2.98 20.33
N ALA A 276 -26.37 -3.35 21.58
CA ALA A 276 -25.45 -2.62 22.45
C ALA A 276 -24.01 -2.56 21.90
N ASN A 277 -23.60 -3.49 21.02
CA ASN A 277 -22.26 -3.51 20.41
C ASN A 277 -22.09 -2.46 19.30
N LYS A 278 -23.19 -1.85 18.86
CA LYS A 278 -23.22 -0.79 17.85
C LYS A 278 -23.50 0.60 18.43
N LEU A 279 -23.40 0.73 19.75
CA LEU A 279 -23.51 2.03 20.39
C LEU A 279 -22.25 2.87 20.14
N PRO A 280 -22.40 4.16 19.86
CA PRO A 280 -21.27 5.07 19.89
C PRO A 280 -20.62 5.12 21.28
N ALA A 281 -19.32 5.37 21.33
CA ALA A 281 -18.60 5.50 22.59
C ALA A 281 -19.23 6.59 23.49
N GLY A 282 -19.21 6.39 24.77
CA GLY A 282 -19.80 7.33 25.73
C GLY A 282 -21.31 7.21 25.97
N TYR A 283 -21.97 6.25 25.30
CA TYR A 283 -23.41 6.06 25.45
C TYR A 283 -23.73 4.68 26.03
N VAL A 284 -24.92 4.61 26.67
CA VAL A 284 -25.56 3.37 27.13
C VAL A 284 -27.00 3.36 26.67
N LEU A 285 -27.59 2.21 26.49
CA LEU A 285 -29.00 2.09 26.19
C LEU A 285 -29.86 2.64 27.34
N ALA A 286 -30.81 3.51 27.03
CA ALA A 286 -31.77 3.99 28.05
C ALA A 286 -32.74 2.85 28.45
N ASP A 287 -33.11 1.97 27.53
CA ASP A 287 -33.92 0.78 27.76
C ASP A 287 -33.36 -0.41 26.92
N PRO A 288 -32.59 -1.33 27.53
CA PRO A 288 -32.02 -2.49 26.80
C PRO A 288 -33.07 -3.48 26.28
N ASP A 289 -34.29 -3.45 26.81
CA ASP A 289 -35.39 -4.32 26.41
C ASP A 289 -36.35 -3.68 25.39
N ALA A 290 -36.03 -2.45 24.95
CA ALA A 290 -36.83 -1.73 23.96
C ALA A 290 -36.97 -2.55 22.67
N THR A 291 -38.13 -2.44 22.03
CA THR A 291 -38.38 -3.02 20.71
C THR A 291 -39.10 -2.03 19.84
N VAL A 292 -38.74 -1.95 18.58
CA VAL A 292 -39.38 -1.11 17.57
C VAL A 292 -39.78 -1.98 16.39
N GLU A 293 -41.06 -1.92 16.00
CA GLU A 293 -41.52 -2.57 14.76
C GLU A 293 -41.30 -1.61 13.58
N VAL A 294 -40.57 -2.05 12.57
CA VAL A 294 -40.34 -1.32 11.34
C VAL A 294 -40.95 -2.05 10.15
N SER A 295 -41.27 -1.32 9.12
CA SER A 295 -41.84 -1.88 7.88
C SER A 295 -41.05 -1.41 6.66
N THR A 296 -41.21 -2.11 5.54
CA THR A 296 -40.60 -1.71 4.25
C THR A 296 -41.07 -0.34 3.75
N THR A 297 -42.11 0.24 4.36
CA THR A 297 -42.58 1.61 4.09
C THR A 297 -42.10 2.64 5.11
N ASP A 298 -41.79 2.23 6.35
CA ASP A 298 -41.20 3.04 7.41
C ASP A 298 -39.96 2.29 7.94
N LYS A 299 -38.83 2.60 7.34
CA LYS A 299 -37.58 1.87 7.51
C LYS A 299 -36.71 2.41 8.65
N THR A 300 -37.24 3.20 9.57
CA THR A 300 -36.44 3.81 10.63
C THR A 300 -36.86 3.34 12.01
N ALA A 301 -35.94 2.73 12.74
CA ALA A 301 -36.05 2.46 14.15
C ALA A 301 -35.21 3.46 14.95
N SER A 302 -35.78 4.05 16.00
CA SER A 302 -35.03 4.92 16.88
C SER A 302 -35.03 4.37 18.29
N PHE A 303 -33.84 4.29 18.89
CA PHE A 303 -33.67 3.87 20.29
C PHE A 303 -33.04 4.97 21.08
N GLU A 304 -33.63 5.30 22.24
CA GLU A 304 -33.09 6.30 23.15
C GLU A 304 -31.82 5.78 23.84
N VAL A 305 -30.81 6.62 23.89
CA VAL A 305 -29.56 6.37 24.60
C VAL A 305 -29.33 7.44 25.67
N ALA A 306 -28.58 7.09 26.69
CA ALA A 306 -28.17 7.99 27.75
C ALA A 306 -26.64 8.07 27.79
N PHE A 307 -26.09 9.14 28.30
CA PHE A 307 -24.66 9.24 28.54
C PHE A 307 -24.20 8.19 29.56
N LYS A 308 -23.11 7.53 29.30
CA LYS A 308 -22.38 6.71 30.27
C LYS A 308 -21.94 7.62 31.43
N ALA A 309 -22.05 7.18 32.65
CA ALA A 309 -21.65 7.99 33.79
C ALA A 309 -20.13 8.22 33.83
N ASP A 310 -19.68 9.38 34.29
CA ASP A 310 -18.26 9.62 34.52
C ASP A 310 -17.74 8.70 35.61
N GLY A 311 -16.57 8.11 35.38
CA GLY A 311 -15.78 7.43 36.39
C GLY A 311 -14.98 8.42 37.24
N ASP A 312 -14.01 7.92 37.97
CA ASP A 312 -13.11 8.73 38.81
C ASP A 312 -11.75 9.00 38.13
N GLY A 313 -11.57 8.53 36.91
CA GLY A 313 -10.34 8.65 36.12
C GLY A 313 -9.22 7.76 36.56
N SER A 314 -9.48 6.73 37.39
CA SER A 314 -8.43 5.84 37.92
C SER A 314 -8.00 4.72 36.93
N SER A 315 -8.82 4.41 35.96
CA SER A 315 -8.57 3.42 34.90
C SER A 315 -9.42 3.73 33.66
N GLU A 316 -9.19 2.99 32.59
CA GLU A 316 -9.97 3.10 31.35
C GLU A 316 -11.46 2.80 31.60
N GLU A 317 -11.81 1.78 32.37
CA GLU A 317 -13.19 1.46 32.68
C GLU A 317 -13.86 2.52 33.58
N GLN A 318 -13.04 3.32 34.29
CA GLN A 318 -13.47 4.42 35.13
C GLN A 318 -13.11 5.79 34.51
N ALA A 319 -13.09 5.87 33.20
CA ALA A 319 -12.75 7.09 32.46
C ALA A 319 -13.73 8.26 32.80
N ILE A 320 -13.17 9.47 32.78
CA ILE A 320 -13.95 10.69 32.84
C ILE A 320 -14.31 11.13 31.43
N TRP A 321 -15.59 11.26 31.13
CA TRP A 321 -16.08 11.60 29.81
C TRP A 321 -16.04 13.09 29.52
N ILE A 322 -15.47 13.43 28.35
CA ILE A 322 -15.45 14.80 27.81
C ILE A 322 -16.51 14.88 26.70
N ARG A 323 -17.54 15.67 26.88
CA ARG A 323 -18.68 15.80 25.96
C ARG A 323 -18.97 17.23 25.53
N SER A 324 -18.23 18.18 26.10
CA SER A 324 -18.35 19.59 25.75
C SER A 324 -17.01 20.29 25.93
N ALA A 325 -16.87 21.50 25.38
CA ALA A 325 -15.70 22.33 25.57
C ALA A 325 -15.38 22.62 27.04
N GLU A 326 -16.39 22.76 27.87
CA GLU A 326 -16.25 23.01 29.32
C GLU A 326 -15.67 21.79 30.05
N ASP A 327 -15.97 20.58 29.58
CA ASP A 327 -15.51 19.33 30.22
C ASP A 327 -13.99 19.18 30.18
N PHE A 328 -13.30 19.78 29.22
CA PHE A 328 -11.83 19.77 29.20
C PHE A 328 -11.21 20.40 30.45
N SER A 329 -11.95 21.22 31.19
CA SER A 329 -11.51 21.76 32.47
C SER A 329 -11.29 20.69 33.54
N LYS A 330 -11.97 19.53 33.43
CA LYS A 330 -11.82 18.38 34.31
C LYS A 330 -10.38 17.81 34.23
N ILE A 331 -9.73 17.93 33.09
CA ILE A 331 -8.34 17.49 32.90
C ILE A 331 -7.36 18.32 33.71
N ASN A 332 -7.60 19.64 33.84
CA ASN A 332 -6.76 20.50 34.68
C ASN A 332 -6.88 20.17 36.18
N ASP A 333 -7.97 19.54 36.60
CA ASP A 333 -8.19 19.14 38.00
C ASP A 333 -7.50 17.79 38.32
N ASN A 334 -7.25 16.93 37.29
CA ASN A 334 -6.63 15.63 37.44
C ASN A 334 -5.76 15.30 36.23
N MET A 335 -4.51 15.80 36.16
CA MET A 335 -3.61 15.72 35.02
C MET A 335 -3.03 14.33 34.75
N ASP A 336 -3.31 13.33 35.59
CA ASP A 336 -2.88 11.95 35.45
C ASP A 336 -4.05 10.95 35.27
N GLY A 337 -5.26 11.48 35.01
CA GLY A 337 -6.45 10.65 34.85
C GLY A 337 -6.64 10.04 33.48
N TYR A 338 -7.58 9.10 33.39
CA TYR A 338 -8.12 8.55 32.15
C TYR A 338 -9.31 9.34 31.65
N TYR A 339 -9.26 9.77 30.41
CA TYR A 339 -10.28 10.59 29.76
C TYR A 339 -10.68 9.99 28.41
N GLU A 340 -11.96 10.12 28.09
CA GLU A 340 -12.48 9.72 26.80
C GLU A 340 -13.42 10.80 26.23
N LEU A 341 -13.36 11.03 24.92
CA LEU A 341 -14.39 11.83 24.27
C LEU A 341 -15.68 10.99 24.12
N GLY A 342 -16.81 11.61 24.43
CA GLY A 342 -18.12 10.99 24.34
C GLY A 342 -19.06 11.70 23.36
N SER A 343 -18.54 12.65 22.60
CA SER A 343 -19.21 13.36 21.49
C SER A 343 -18.21 14.22 20.74
N ASP A 344 -18.58 14.67 19.55
CA ASP A 344 -17.87 15.74 18.87
C ASP A 344 -17.87 17.02 19.69
N ILE A 345 -16.75 17.74 19.68
CA ILE A 345 -16.54 18.96 20.46
C ILE A 345 -16.35 20.16 19.52
N ASP A 346 -17.27 21.10 19.53
CA ASP A 346 -17.12 22.35 18.78
C ASP A 346 -16.46 23.43 19.65
N LEU A 347 -15.24 23.85 19.27
CA LEU A 347 -14.50 24.95 19.88
C LEU A 347 -14.61 26.26 19.08
N SER A 348 -15.42 26.29 18.03
CA SER A 348 -15.61 27.48 17.19
C SER A 348 -16.06 28.70 17.98
N GLY A 349 -15.44 29.84 17.70
CA GLY A 349 -15.77 31.11 18.38
C GLY A 349 -15.17 31.25 19.79
N MET A 350 -14.41 30.28 20.26
CA MET A 350 -13.65 30.35 21.51
C MET A 350 -12.15 30.54 21.19
N ILE A 351 -11.46 31.30 22.03
CA ILE A 351 -10.00 31.31 22.03
C ILE A 351 -9.58 30.25 23.04
N TRP A 352 -8.95 29.20 22.54
CA TRP A 352 -8.53 28.08 23.35
C TRP A 352 -7.28 28.39 24.16
N GLU A 353 -7.31 28.08 25.46
CA GLU A 353 -6.13 28.08 26.32
C GLU A 353 -5.65 26.63 26.52
N PRO A 354 -4.39 26.32 26.18
CA PRO A 354 -3.87 24.96 26.30
C PRO A 354 -4.07 24.38 27.70
N ILE A 355 -4.51 23.11 27.75
CA ILE A 355 -4.61 22.35 29.00
C ILE A 355 -3.22 22.30 29.66
N GLY A 356 -3.16 22.52 30.99
CA GLY A 356 -1.93 22.64 31.75
C GLY A 356 -1.24 24.00 31.56
N GLY A 357 -1.77 24.89 30.70
CA GLY A 357 -1.26 26.24 30.43
C GLY A 357 -0.16 26.26 29.36
N ALA A 358 0.14 27.43 28.83
CA ALA A 358 1.04 27.65 27.70
C ALA A 358 2.39 28.31 28.08
N GLY A 359 2.64 28.62 29.33
CA GLY A 359 3.81 29.37 29.78
C GLY A 359 4.98 28.54 30.25
N SER A 360 6.00 29.18 30.80
CA SER A 360 7.20 28.51 31.33
C SER A 360 6.98 27.62 32.56
N LYS A 361 5.80 27.69 33.17
CA LYS A 361 5.37 26.85 34.29
C LYS A 361 4.20 25.96 33.91
N THR A 362 4.12 25.55 32.66
CA THR A 362 3.13 24.60 32.13
C THR A 362 3.10 23.35 32.98
N GLU A 363 1.94 23.00 33.52
CA GLU A 363 1.71 21.69 34.12
C GLU A 363 1.67 20.64 33.00
N LYS A 364 2.07 19.41 33.35
CA LYS A 364 2.21 18.37 32.35
C LYS A 364 1.05 17.42 32.46
N PHE A 365 0.39 17.18 31.34
CA PHE A 365 -0.53 16.07 31.24
C PHE A 365 0.24 14.76 31.23
N THR A 366 -0.12 13.84 32.11
CA THR A 366 0.55 12.55 32.30
C THR A 366 -0.45 11.38 32.25
N GLY A 367 -1.69 11.66 31.97
CA GLY A 367 -2.78 10.71 31.86
C GLY A 367 -2.98 10.12 30.48
N THR A 368 -4.14 9.54 30.28
CA THR A 368 -4.61 9.03 28.98
C THR A 368 -5.79 9.86 28.48
N LEU A 369 -5.77 10.20 27.19
CA LEU A 369 -6.94 10.75 26.50
C LEU A 369 -7.21 9.95 25.24
N ASP A 370 -8.38 9.31 25.19
CA ASP A 370 -8.90 8.63 24.02
C ASP A 370 -9.96 9.50 23.34
N GLY A 371 -9.75 9.83 22.07
CA GLY A 371 -10.70 10.58 21.26
C GLY A 371 -11.90 9.75 20.82
N ASN A 372 -11.82 8.41 20.86
CA ASN A 372 -12.87 7.52 20.33
C ASN A 372 -13.30 7.85 18.89
N GLY A 373 -12.43 8.50 18.09
CA GLY A 373 -12.75 8.97 16.74
C GLY A 373 -13.65 10.20 16.68
N TYR A 374 -14.07 10.78 17.80
CA TYR A 374 -14.82 12.02 17.82
C TYR A 374 -13.96 13.22 17.46
N THR A 375 -14.57 14.20 16.81
CA THR A 375 -13.89 15.39 16.32
C THR A 375 -13.79 16.52 17.36
N ILE A 376 -12.66 17.24 17.32
CA ILE A 376 -12.46 18.51 18.00
C ILE A 376 -12.36 19.59 16.91
N ALA A 377 -13.47 20.29 16.65
CA ALA A 377 -13.58 21.21 15.54
C ALA A 377 -13.32 22.67 15.94
N GLY A 378 -12.76 23.45 15.02
CA GLY A 378 -12.71 24.93 15.09
C GLY A 378 -11.83 25.48 16.19
N MET A 379 -10.87 24.72 16.73
CA MET A 379 -9.95 25.19 17.77
C MET A 379 -9.14 26.39 17.30
N GLN A 380 -9.17 27.49 18.04
CA GLN A 380 -8.41 28.71 17.76
C GLN A 380 -7.49 29.07 18.93
N ILE A 381 -6.19 29.12 18.67
CA ILE A 381 -5.19 29.59 19.64
C ILE A 381 -4.52 30.84 19.09
N LYS A 382 -4.50 31.94 19.86
CA LYS A 382 -3.79 33.17 19.50
C LYS A 382 -2.48 33.28 20.25
N GLY A 383 -1.39 33.49 19.52
CA GLY A 383 -0.05 33.60 20.06
C GLY A 383 0.21 34.86 20.88
N GLU A 384 -0.25 34.88 22.11
CA GLU A 384 0.10 35.97 23.05
C GLU A 384 1.55 35.84 23.51
N LYS A 385 2.20 36.95 23.87
CA LYS A 385 3.66 37.03 24.13
C LYS A 385 4.22 36.06 25.19
N GLN A 386 3.39 35.38 25.96
CA GLN A 386 3.80 34.43 27.00
C GLN A 386 3.43 32.97 26.67
N MET A 387 2.72 32.75 25.58
CA MET A 387 2.36 31.40 25.11
C MET A 387 3.53 30.75 24.38
N LEU A 388 4.25 29.89 25.10
CA LEU A 388 5.43 29.19 24.56
C LEU A 388 5.10 27.80 24.05
N HIS A 389 4.10 27.14 24.66
CA HIS A 389 3.68 25.77 24.33
C HIS A 389 2.20 25.80 24.01
N VAL A 390 1.82 25.53 22.77
CA VAL A 390 0.44 25.70 22.31
C VAL A 390 -0.05 24.49 21.51
N GLY A 391 -1.27 24.10 21.79
CA GLY A 391 -2.04 23.00 21.24
C GLY A 391 -3.26 22.75 22.12
N LEU A 392 -3.95 21.62 21.93
CA LEU A 392 -4.94 21.16 22.92
C LEU A 392 -4.28 21.09 24.30
N PHE A 393 -3.08 20.54 24.38
CA PHE A 393 -2.21 20.53 25.53
C PHE A 393 -1.00 21.47 25.36
N GLY A 394 -0.58 22.12 26.43
CA GLY A 394 0.70 22.82 26.43
C GLY A 394 1.88 21.84 26.42
N TYR A 395 1.86 20.85 27.33
CA TYR A 395 2.91 19.84 27.46
C TYR A 395 2.35 18.49 27.94
N CYS A 396 2.68 17.40 27.20
CA CYS A 396 2.38 16.03 27.61
C CYS A 396 3.67 15.31 27.98
N LYS A 397 3.65 14.54 29.06
CA LYS A 397 4.80 13.76 29.50
C LYS A 397 4.38 12.43 30.12
N ASP A 398 5.00 11.33 29.71
CA ASP A 398 4.62 9.99 30.17
C ASP A 398 3.11 9.72 29.96
N ALA A 399 2.53 10.28 28.89
CA ALA A 399 1.10 10.28 28.59
C ALA A 399 0.77 9.32 27.43
N GLU A 400 -0.53 9.02 27.29
CA GLU A 400 -1.08 8.30 26.16
C GLU A 400 -2.21 9.10 25.51
N LEU A 401 -2.11 9.34 24.20
CA LEU A 401 -3.05 10.14 23.41
C LEU A 401 -3.41 9.34 22.18
N LYS A 402 -4.67 9.00 22.00
CA LYS A 402 -5.09 8.15 20.90
C LYS A 402 -6.44 8.54 20.30
N ASN A 403 -6.64 8.21 19.02
CA ASN A 403 -7.91 8.38 18.30
C ASN A 403 -8.49 9.80 18.34
N LEU A 404 -7.64 10.83 18.32
CA LEU A 404 -8.05 12.24 18.39
C LEU A 404 -8.09 12.83 16.98
N VAL A 405 -9.21 13.42 16.60
CA VAL A 405 -9.40 14.06 15.29
C VAL A 405 -9.61 15.55 15.46
N PHE A 406 -8.76 16.37 14.84
CA PHE A 406 -8.86 17.82 14.84
C PHE A 406 -9.35 18.31 13.48
N GLU A 407 -10.45 19.06 13.46
CA GLU A 407 -10.99 19.67 12.26
C GLU A 407 -10.66 21.17 12.19
N ALA A 408 -9.91 21.53 11.14
CA ALA A 408 -9.53 22.91 10.81
C ALA A 408 -9.00 23.76 11.99
N PRO A 409 -8.03 23.26 12.80
CA PRO A 409 -7.46 24.04 13.90
C PRO A 409 -6.69 25.26 13.37
N GLN A 410 -6.74 26.38 14.10
CA GLN A 410 -5.97 27.59 13.82
C GLN A 410 -5.07 27.91 15.01
N VAL A 411 -3.80 27.59 14.90
CA VAL A 411 -2.85 27.70 16.00
C VAL A 411 -1.77 28.72 15.69
N GLU A 412 -1.76 29.83 16.41
CA GLU A 412 -0.63 30.78 16.39
C GLU A 412 0.31 30.48 17.55
N THR A 413 1.58 30.26 17.26
CA THR A 413 2.59 29.94 18.27
C THR A 413 3.74 30.95 18.32
N ASN A 414 4.32 31.11 19.52
CA ASN A 414 5.56 31.88 19.71
C ASN A 414 6.81 31.01 19.78
N ARG A 415 6.65 29.67 19.97
CA ARG A 415 7.80 28.77 20.11
C ARG A 415 7.48 27.32 19.71
N TYR A 416 6.63 26.65 20.46
CA TYR A 416 6.25 25.26 20.24
C TYR A 416 4.77 25.18 19.92
N GLY A 417 4.42 24.74 18.73
CA GLY A 417 3.01 24.70 18.30
C GLY A 417 2.65 23.46 17.50
N GLY A 418 1.52 22.89 17.85
CA GLY A 418 0.84 21.83 17.14
C GLY A 418 -0.64 21.79 17.53
N ALA A 419 -1.48 21.11 16.77
CA ALA A 419 -2.90 21.00 17.12
C ALA A 419 -3.09 20.22 18.43
N LEU A 420 -2.39 19.10 18.59
CA LEU A 420 -2.47 18.26 19.78
C LEU A 420 -1.65 18.83 20.96
N ALA A 421 -0.37 19.09 20.73
CA ALA A 421 0.50 19.56 21.82
C ALA A 421 1.64 20.47 21.35
N GLY A 422 2.00 21.44 22.19
CA GLY A 422 3.22 22.21 21.97
C GLY A 422 4.48 21.35 22.14
N VAL A 423 4.55 20.60 23.24
CA VAL A 423 5.69 19.71 23.56
C VAL A 423 5.19 18.37 24.07
N VAL A 424 5.89 17.31 23.66
CA VAL A 424 5.69 15.95 24.18
C VAL A 424 7.02 15.35 24.67
N SER A 425 6.97 14.36 25.56
CA SER A 425 8.14 13.66 26.09
C SER A 425 7.71 12.30 26.65
N ASN A 426 8.35 11.22 26.22
CA ASN A 426 7.99 9.86 26.64
C ASN A 426 6.50 9.59 26.54
N THR A 427 5.88 10.04 25.42
CA THR A 427 4.43 10.04 25.21
C THR A 427 4.11 9.13 24.03
N ARG A 428 3.08 8.32 24.18
CA ARG A 428 2.51 7.52 23.08
C ARG A 428 1.39 8.32 22.41
N ILE A 429 1.50 8.49 21.10
CA ILE A 429 0.50 9.17 20.28
C ILE A 429 0.13 8.21 19.16
N GLU A 430 -1.13 7.83 19.06
CA GLU A 430 -1.56 6.78 18.14
C GLU A 430 -2.88 7.17 17.47
N ASN A 431 -2.96 6.96 16.15
CA ASN A 431 -4.15 7.23 15.34
C ASN A 431 -4.74 8.63 15.61
N CYS A 432 -3.89 9.67 15.65
CA CYS A 432 -4.31 11.05 15.83
C CYS A 432 -4.24 11.83 14.52
N GLN A 433 -5.29 12.57 14.19
CA GLN A 433 -5.46 13.19 12.88
C GLN A 433 -5.67 14.68 12.97
N VAL A 434 -5.13 15.44 12.02
CA VAL A 434 -5.39 16.87 11.84
C VAL A 434 -5.86 17.10 10.42
N ASN A 435 -7.13 17.42 10.25
CA ASN A 435 -7.79 17.63 8.98
C ASN A 435 -7.87 19.12 8.65
N GLY A 436 -7.03 19.58 7.74
CA GLY A 436 -6.92 21.00 7.36
C GLY A 436 -6.43 21.91 8.49
N GLY A 437 -6.71 23.17 8.36
CA GLY A 437 -6.32 24.19 9.36
C GLY A 437 -4.92 24.75 9.14
N SER A 438 -4.37 25.42 10.15
CA SER A 438 -3.05 26.06 10.05
C SER A 438 -2.34 26.19 11.38
N ILE A 439 -1.03 25.94 11.35
CA ILE A 439 -0.11 26.20 12.47
C ILE A 439 0.84 27.31 12.03
N THR A 440 0.75 28.47 12.65
CA THR A 440 1.50 29.68 12.25
C THR A 440 2.43 30.14 13.35
N TRP A 441 3.70 30.32 13.01
CA TRP A 441 4.66 30.99 13.87
C TRP A 441 4.88 32.43 13.38
N ASP A 442 4.49 33.41 14.20
CA ASP A 442 4.68 34.84 13.95
C ASP A 442 5.28 35.53 15.18
N TYR A 443 6.57 35.30 15.39
CA TYR A 443 7.28 35.91 16.51
C TYR A 443 8.61 36.51 16.11
N THR A 444 9.01 37.60 16.74
CA THR A 444 10.20 38.38 16.33
C THR A 444 11.45 38.07 17.12
N LYS A 445 11.43 37.10 18.03
CA LYS A 445 12.60 36.76 18.87
C LYS A 445 12.50 35.35 19.42
N GLY A 446 13.25 34.40 18.89
CA GLY A 446 13.34 33.08 19.47
C GLY A 446 13.52 32.00 18.46
N TYR A 447 13.36 30.77 18.88
CA TYR A 447 13.31 29.59 18.06
C TYR A 447 11.86 29.12 17.87
N CYS A 448 11.64 28.41 16.79
CA CYS A 448 10.36 27.85 16.42
C CYS A 448 10.48 26.33 16.23
N TYR A 449 9.55 25.62 16.79
CA TYR A 449 9.28 24.22 16.52
C TYR A 449 7.78 24.12 16.27
N ALA A 450 7.38 23.94 15.03
CA ALA A 450 5.98 23.85 14.66
C ALA A 450 5.72 22.62 13.78
N GLY A 451 4.68 21.91 14.12
CA GLY A 451 4.17 20.78 13.38
C GLY A 451 2.66 20.78 13.36
N GLY A 452 2.06 20.14 12.35
CA GLY A 452 0.60 20.08 12.25
C GLY A 452 -0.03 19.45 13.50
N LEU A 453 0.57 18.39 14.02
CA LEU A 453 0.11 17.68 15.22
C LEU A 453 0.89 18.09 16.48
N VAL A 454 2.22 18.09 16.45
CA VAL A 454 3.08 18.33 17.62
C VAL A 454 4.20 19.32 17.27
N GLY A 455 4.48 20.27 18.16
CA GLY A 455 5.60 21.20 17.99
C GLY A 455 6.96 20.53 18.17
N GLU A 456 7.23 20.01 19.35
CA GLU A 456 8.50 19.34 19.68
C GLU A 456 8.27 18.07 20.50
N ASP A 457 8.95 17.01 20.15
CA ASP A 457 9.18 15.88 21.04
C ASP A 457 10.58 15.94 21.61
N THR A 458 10.67 15.92 22.91
CA THR A 458 11.96 16.02 23.63
C THR A 458 12.61 14.68 23.91
N GLY A 459 11.98 13.58 23.52
CA GLY A 459 12.59 12.24 23.52
C GLY A 459 11.74 11.13 24.08
N SER A 460 12.01 9.93 23.57
CA SER A 460 11.40 8.66 23.96
C SER A 460 9.89 8.55 23.71
N SER A 461 9.35 9.35 22.77
CA SER A 461 7.95 9.25 22.36
C SER A 461 7.78 8.33 21.16
N VAL A 462 6.56 7.82 20.98
CA VAL A 462 6.15 7.04 19.83
C VAL A 462 4.95 7.72 19.18
N LEU A 463 5.09 8.11 17.91
CA LEU A 463 4.00 8.58 17.06
C LEU A 463 3.72 7.48 16.05
N LYS A 464 2.52 6.93 16.11
CA LYS A 464 2.13 5.81 15.26
C LYS A 464 0.81 6.10 14.56
N ASP A 465 0.75 5.81 13.25
CA ASP A 465 -0.46 5.92 12.42
C ASP A 465 -1.16 7.29 12.55
N CYS A 466 -0.36 8.36 12.67
CA CYS A 466 -0.86 9.73 12.82
C CYS A 466 -0.81 10.48 11.47
N SER A 467 -1.75 11.39 11.28
CA SER A 467 -1.80 12.17 10.05
C SER A 467 -2.03 13.67 10.26
N SER A 468 -1.56 14.48 9.31
CA SER A 468 -1.83 15.92 9.30
C SER A 468 -1.95 16.46 7.89
N SER A 469 -3.02 17.18 7.60
CA SER A 469 -3.18 17.99 6.40
C SER A 469 -3.19 19.51 6.69
N ALA A 470 -2.76 19.91 7.89
CA ALA A 470 -2.65 21.32 8.26
C ALA A 470 -1.43 21.98 7.62
N ASP A 471 -1.60 23.22 7.13
CA ASP A 471 -0.48 24.03 6.65
C ASP A 471 0.36 24.54 7.82
N VAL A 472 1.69 24.43 7.71
CA VAL A 472 2.62 24.89 8.74
C VAL A 472 3.47 26.04 8.19
N THR A 473 3.28 27.24 8.75
CA THR A 473 3.88 28.46 8.21
C THR A 473 4.67 29.24 9.26
N ALA A 474 5.90 29.67 8.90
CA ALA A 474 6.69 30.58 9.69
C ALA A 474 6.86 31.94 9.00
N VAL A 475 6.27 33.00 9.54
CA VAL A 475 6.36 34.37 9.03
C VAL A 475 7.17 35.29 9.94
N GLY A 476 7.55 34.83 11.12
CA GLY A 476 8.29 35.60 12.13
C GLY A 476 9.75 35.89 11.78
N THR A 477 10.48 36.51 12.73
CA THR A 477 11.92 36.72 12.62
C THR A 477 12.68 35.79 13.55
N ALA A 478 13.37 34.82 12.97
CA ALA A 478 14.17 33.86 13.72
C ALA A 478 15.44 34.51 14.30
N LYS A 479 15.80 34.11 15.51
CA LYS A 479 17.07 34.40 16.17
C LYS A 479 17.80 33.17 16.67
N ASN A 480 17.31 32.01 16.27
CA ASN A 480 17.83 30.70 16.61
C ASN A 480 17.29 29.68 15.59
N LYS A 481 17.00 28.49 16.04
CA LYS A 481 16.51 27.38 15.23
C LYS A 481 15.05 27.57 14.78
N VAL A 482 14.75 27.22 13.54
CA VAL A 482 13.39 27.09 13.01
C VAL A 482 13.24 25.69 12.45
N TYR A 483 12.43 24.86 13.09
CA TYR A 483 12.14 23.51 12.65
C TYR A 483 10.64 23.38 12.39
N LEU A 484 10.29 23.17 11.12
CA LEU A 484 8.89 23.04 10.66
C LEU A 484 8.70 21.68 10.01
N GLY A 485 7.63 21.00 10.39
CA GLY A 485 7.21 19.76 9.77
C GLY A 485 5.70 19.69 9.61
N GLY A 486 5.20 19.06 8.57
CA GLY A 486 3.76 18.91 8.36
C GLY A 486 3.06 18.15 9.48
N LEU A 487 3.78 17.25 10.18
CA LEU A 487 3.29 16.53 11.36
C LEU A 487 3.96 17.03 12.64
N ILE A 488 5.29 17.08 12.68
CA ILE A 488 6.06 17.44 13.87
C ILE A 488 7.26 18.33 13.56
N GLY A 489 7.46 19.40 14.33
CA GLY A 489 8.58 20.33 14.12
C GLY A 489 9.93 19.71 14.44
N GLY A 490 10.08 19.01 15.55
CA GLY A 490 11.31 18.34 15.94
C GLY A 490 11.10 17.03 16.69
N LEU A 491 11.78 15.98 16.28
CA LEU A 491 11.77 14.65 16.89
C LEU A 491 13.14 14.30 17.44
N PHE A 492 13.26 14.11 18.75
CA PHE A 492 14.56 13.92 19.41
C PHE A 492 14.67 12.61 20.21
N LEU A 493 15.92 12.17 20.43
CA LEU A 493 16.34 11.18 21.41
C LEU A 493 15.48 9.93 21.61
N ASN A 494 15.70 8.88 20.82
CA ASN A 494 15.04 7.58 20.93
C ASN A 494 13.50 7.63 20.69
N SER A 495 13.04 8.65 20.01
CA SER A 495 11.65 8.75 19.60
C SER A 495 11.45 8.10 18.25
N THR A 496 10.24 7.60 18.01
CA THR A 496 9.91 6.89 16.77
C THR A 496 8.68 7.50 16.13
N ILE A 497 8.72 7.64 14.80
CA ILE A 497 7.56 7.87 13.94
C ILE A 497 7.41 6.63 13.06
N ASP A 498 6.22 6.04 13.04
CA ASP A 498 5.90 4.85 12.23
C ASP A 498 4.49 4.98 11.63
N GLY A 499 4.35 4.69 10.34
CA GLY A 499 3.07 4.72 9.64
C GLY A 499 2.41 6.11 9.53
N CYS A 500 3.16 7.20 9.74
CA CYS A 500 2.60 8.54 9.79
C CYS A 500 2.61 9.26 8.44
N THR A 501 1.65 10.18 8.25
CA THR A 501 1.52 10.92 6.98
C THR A 501 1.35 12.42 7.18
N ALA A 502 1.83 13.22 6.22
CA ALA A 502 1.53 14.65 6.16
C ALA A 502 1.29 15.11 4.73
N SER A 503 0.26 15.93 4.52
CA SER A 503 -0.11 16.46 3.20
C SER A 503 -0.27 17.98 3.15
N GLY A 504 -0.22 18.68 4.29
CA GLY A 504 -0.24 20.14 4.34
C GLY A 504 1.09 20.75 3.89
N ASP A 505 1.05 21.94 3.34
CA ASP A 505 2.24 22.66 2.89
C ASP A 505 3.07 23.19 4.09
N VAL A 506 4.40 23.12 3.96
CA VAL A 506 5.35 23.66 4.95
C VAL A 506 6.09 24.84 4.37
N THR A 507 5.86 26.03 4.88
CA THR A 507 6.37 27.27 4.29
C THR A 507 7.07 28.17 5.31
N MET A 508 8.23 28.69 4.93
CA MET A 508 8.89 29.77 5.66
C MET A 508 9.08 31.00 4.78
N THR A 509 8.35 32.08 5.11
CA THR A 509 8.50 33.39 4.46
C THR A 509 9.10 34.45 5.40
N GLY A 510 9.38 34.07 6.65
CA GLY A 510 9.94 34.95 7.65
C GLY A 510 11.37 35.44 7.36
N SER A 511 11.98 36.13 8.31
CA SER A 511 13.36 36.57 8.18
C SER A 511 14.29 35.82 9.14
N THR A 512 15.55 35.74 8.76
CA THR A 512 16.63 35.14 9.56
C THR A 512 17.69 36.17 9.92
N GLN A 513 18.39 35.92 11.00
CA GLN A 513 19.57 36.68 11.42
C GLN A 513 20.73 35.70 11.53
N ASP A 514 21.97 36.19 11.44
CA ASP A 514 23.22 35.40 11.32
C ASP A 514 23.31 34.17 12.26
N ASP A 515 23.92 33.10 11.75
CA ASP A 515 24.24 31.80 12.41
C ASP A 515 23.06 30.87 12.79
N GLU A 516 21.85 31.09 12.30
CA GLU A 516 20.70 30.25 12.59
C GLU A 516 20.61 29.00 11.72
N THR A 517 19.90 27.98 12.25
CA THR A 517 19.58 26.77 11.48
C THR A 517 18.09 26.73 11.18
N ILE A 518 17.77 26.61 9.91
CA ILE A 518 16.43 26.36 9.40
C ILE A 518 16.35 24.91 8.93
N ALA A 519 15.32 24.18 9.35
CA ALA A 519 15.05 22.83 8.86
C ALA A 519 13.55 22.67 8.59
N LEU A 520 13.21 22.48 7.34
CA LEU A 520 11.85 22.33 6.83
C LEU A 520 11.69 20.94 6.22
N GLY A 521 10.70 20.20 6.66
CA GLY A 521 10.37 18.90 6.11
C GLY A 521 8.87 18.70 5.96
N GLY A 522 8.44 18.00 4.93
CA GLY A 522 7.02 17.76 4.70
C GLY A 522 6.36 16.98 5.84
N LEU A 523 7.08 16.06 6.50
CA LEU A 523 6.61 15.39 7.71
C LEU A 523 7.27 15.97 8.97
N VAL A 524 8.61 16.04 9.00
CA VAL A 524 9.36 16.41 10.21
C VAL A 524 10.43 17.46 9.90
N GLY A 525 10.51 18.53 10.70
CA GLY A 525 11.57 19.53 10.53
C GLY A 525 12.96 19.00 10.83
N TRP A 526 13.18 18.42 12.00
CA TRP A 526 14.47 17.86 12.43
C TRP A 526 14.31 16.53 13.17
N VAL A 527 15.03 15.50 12.74
CA VAL A 527 14.97 14.15 13.32
C VAL A 527 16.31 13.72 13.87
N THR A 528 16.35 13.32 15.15
CA THR A 528 17.44 12.54 15.75
C THR A 528 16.96 11.21 16.33
N GLY A 529 15.70 10.89 16.13
CA GLY A 529 15.06 9.59 16.40
C GLY A 529 14.97 8.75 15.14
N THR A 530 14.06 7.79 15.15
CA THR A 530 13.80 6.89 14.01
C THR A 530 12.51 7.27 13.29
N ALA A 531 12.52 7.27 11.96
CA ALA A 531 11.35 7.43 11.13
C ALA A 531 11.25 6.26 10.15
N VAL A 532 10.11 5.56 10.15
CA VAL A 532 9.89 4.38 9.29
C VAL A 532 8.48 4.42 8.68
N ASN A 533 8.30 3.77 7.54
CA ASN A 533 7.00 3.52 6.87
C ASN A 533 6.10 4.76 6.75
N SER A 534 6.67 5.94 6.67
CA SER A 534 5.93 7.21 6.76
C SER A 534 6.06 8.03 5.49
N SER A 535 5.12 8.94 5.23
CA SER A 535 5.12 9.69 3.98
C SER A 535 4.74 11.16 4.11
N ALA A 536 5.24 11.98 3.18
CA ALA A 536 4.85 13.37 3.04
C ALA A 536 4.47 13.68 1.58
N SER A 537 3.38 14.42 1.37
CA SER A 537 2.94 14.84 0.03
C SER A 537 2.72 16.34 -0.11
N GLY A 538 2.78 17.11 0.99
CA GLY A 538 2.73 18.57 0.97
C GLY A 538 4.01 19.20 0.42
N ASN A 539 3.89 20.39 -0.18
CA ASN A 539 5.04 21.13 -0.71
C ASN A 539 5.86 21.74 0.43
N VAL A 540 7.17 21.77 0.26
CA VAL A 540 8.09 22.38 1.23
C VAL A 540 8.81 23.56 0.61
N SER A 541 8.54 24.78 1.10
CA SER A 541 9.12 26.01 0.54
C SER A 541 9.82 26.85 1.60
N ASN A 542 11.08 27.18 1.32
CA ASN A 542 11.79 28.19 2.07
C ASN A 542 12.03 29.45 1.23
N GLU A 543 11.35 30.53 1.60
CA GLU A 543 11.44 31.86 1.00
C GLU A 543 11.99 32.90 2.00
N SER A 544 12.73 32.44 3.01
CA SER A 544 13.19 33.32 4.10
C SER A 544 14.08 34.43 3.62
N ALA A 545 13.84 35.63 4.16
CA ALA A 545 14.69 36.79 3.94
C ALA A 545 15.87 36.82 4.93
N GLY A 546 16.99 37.41 4.52
CA GLY A 546 18.20 37.47 5.32
C GLY A 546 19.17 36.34 5.01
N THR A 547 20.14 36.11 5.87
CA THR A 547 21.14 35.05 5.71
C THR A 547 21.15 34.17 6.95
N ALA A 548 20.88 32.91 6.78
CA ALA A 548 20.96 31.90 7.83
C ALA A 548 22.39 31.28 7.89
N GLY A 549 22.72 30.63 8.99
CA GLY A 549 23.92 29.79 9.09
C GLY A 549 23.78 28.55 8.23
N LYS A 550 22.67 27.79 8.45
CA LYS A 550 22.36 26.56 7.70
C LYS A 550 20.89 26.47 7.34
N ILE A 551 20.62 26.05 6.12
CA ILE A 551 19.27 25.71 5.65
C ILE A 551 19.23 24.25 5.21
N TYR A 552 18.25 23.52 5.73
CA TYR A 552 17.90 22.16 5.34
C TYR A 552 16.45 22.14 4.88
N VAL A 553 16.19 21.73 3.64
CA VAL A 553 14.84 21.62 3.07
C VAL A 553 14.70 20.25 2.43
N GLY A 554 13.78 19.46 2.90
CA GLY A 554 13.54 18.12 2.36
C GLY A 554 12.05 17.81 2.27
N GLY A 555 11.67 17.00 1.30
CA GLY A 555 10.27 16.65 1.08
C GLY A 555 9.65 15.89 2.25
N PHE A 556 10.40 15.01 2.89
CA PHE A 556 10.00 14.28 4.09
C PHE A 556 10.54 14.95 5.37
N ALA A 557 11.85 15.15 5.44
CA ALA A 557 12.49 15.73 6.61
C ALA A 557 13.47 16.84 6.24
N GLY A 558 13.52 17.92 7.04
CA GLY A 558 14.58 18.92 6.87
C GLY A 558 15.95 18.32 7.13
N SER A 559 16.13 17.61 8.23
CA SER A 559 17.36 16.88 8.53
C SER A 559 17.05 15.56 9.27
N LEU A 560 17.73 14.50 8.87
CA LEU A 560 17.72 13.16 9.48
C LEU A 560 19.09 12.86 10.09
N SER A 561 19.13 12.13 11.20
CA SER A 561 20.38 11.58 11.75
C SER A 561 20.77 10.24 11.14
N GLU A 562 19.79 9.48 10.68
CA GLU A 562 19.92 8.16 10.08
C GLU A 562 18.95 8.06 8.88
N PRO A 563 19.20 7.18 7.90
CA PRO A 563 18.28 6.92 6.80
C PRO A 563 16.87 6.52 7.30
N ALA A 564 15.85 7.05 6.66
CA ALA A 564 14.44 6.78 6.98
C ALA A 564 13.94 5.61 6.12
N GLU A 565 13.78 4.44 6.73
CA GLU A 565 13.41 3.21 6.05
C GLU A 565 11.91 3.19 5.69
N GLY A 566 11.59 2.82 4.44
CA GLY A 566 10.20 2.79 3.96
C GLY A 566 9.51 4.17 3.89
N CYS A 567 10.27 5.27 4.01
CA CYS A 567 9.71 6.61 3.97
C CYS A 567 9.75 7.22 2.57
N THR A 568 8.73 8.02 2.24
CA THR A 568 8.58 8.64 0.91
C THR A 568 8.19 10.10 0.99
N ALA A 569 8.54 10.86 -0.05
CA ALA A 569 8.07 12.22 -0.26
C ALA A 569 7.67 12.43 -1.72
N THR A 570 6.58 13.15 -1.96
CA THR A 570 6.06 13.41 -3.30
C THR A 570 5.74 14.90 -3.57
N GLY A 571 5.80 15.75 -2.54
CA GLY A 571 5.61 17.19 -2.69
C GLY A 571 6.83 17.90 -3.29
N ASP A 572 6.60 19.05 -3.91
CA ASP A 572 7.67 19.90 -4.46
C ASP A 572 8.52 20.50 -3.34
N VAL A 573 9.83 20.50 -3.55
CA VAL A 573 10.81 21.08 -2.60
C VAL A 573 11.48 22.29 -3.23
N SER A 574 11.40 23.45 -2.57
CA SER A 574 11.99 24.68 -3.07
C SER A 574 12.74 25.49 -1.99
N ASN A 575 13.83 26.15 -2.40
CA ASN A 575 14.55 27.05 -1.53
C ASN A 575 15.05 28.29 -2.29
N THR A 576 14.60 29.45 -1.87
CA THR A 576 15.12 30.74 -2.33
C THR A 576 15.81 31.51 -1.21
N GLY A 577 15.80 30.99 0.03
CA GLY A 577 16.51 31.55 1.18
C GLY A 577 18.03 31.45 1.02
N SER A 578 18.77 32.36 1.68
CA SER A 578 20.22 32.37 1.65
C SER A 578 20.83 31.90 2.98
N ALA A 579 21.88 31.09 2.91
CA ALA A 579 22.63 30.62 4.07
C ALA A 579 24.11 30.44 3.75
N ALA A 580 24.95 30.32 4.78
CA ALA A 580 26.35 29.93 4.60
C ALA A 580 26.46 28.50 4.06
N GLU A 581 25.55 27.61 4.49
CA GLU A 581 25.44 26.26 4.00
C GLU A 581 23.97 25.96 3.69
N THR A 582 23.67 25.43 2.50
CA THR A 582 22.32 25.10 2.06
C THR A 582 22.27 23.65 1.56
N TYR A 583 21.29 22.90 2.07
CA TYR A 583 21.05 21.50 1.78
C TYR A 583 19.59 21.33 1.40
N VAL A 584 19.35 20.85 0.18
CA VAL A 584 18.03 20.62 -0.38
C VAL A 584 18.01 19.20 -0.95
N GLY A 585 17.07 18.39 -0.54
CA GLY A 585 16.92 17.00 -0.98
C GLY A 585 15.45 16.63 -1.20
N GLU A 586 15.20 15.65 -2.03
CA GLU A 586 13.83 15.17 -2.29
C GLU A 586 13.22 14.51 -1.04
N LEU A 587 13.99 13.67 -0.36
CA LEU A 587 13.56 13.05 0.89
C LEU A 587 14.00 13.88 2.10
N ALA A 588 15.28 14.17 2.24
CA ALA A 588 15.80 14.95 3.36
C ALA A 588 16.83 15.98 2.90
N GLY A 589 16.83 17.17 3.52
CA GLY A 589 17.79 18.22 3.16
C GLY A 589 19.24 17.78 3.29
N ASN A 590 19.57 16.95 4.27
CA ASN A 590 20.90 16.40 4.47
C ASN A 590 21.10 14.98 3.92
N GLU A 591 20.30 14.56 2.99
CA GLU A 591 20.28 13.18 2.47
C GLU A 591 21.66 12.71 1.98
N ASP A 592 22.38 13.57 1.27
CA ASP A 592 23.74 13.25 0.81
C ASP A 592 24.76 12.97 1.92
N MET A 593 24.48 13.41 3.15
CA MET A 593 25.34 13.17 4.31
C MET A 593 25.06 11.85 5.04
N LEU A 594 23.85 11.30 4.89
CA LEU A 594 23.41 10.08 5.56
C LEU A 594 24.09 8.84 4.99
N TYR A 595 24.41 8.87 3.71
CA TYR A 595 24.99 7.76 2.98
C TYR A 595 26.48 8.04 2.72
N THR A 596 27.34 7.71 3.66
CA THR A 596 28.79 7.78 3.45
C THR A 596 29.29 6.56 2.70
N ASP A 597 30.06 6.76 1.63
CA ASP A 597 30.61 5.67 0.86
C ASP A 597 31.55 4.83 1.72
N GLY A 598 31.33 3.52 1.70
CA GLY A 598 32.29 2.52 2.13
C GLY A 598 33.36 2.30 1.04
N ASP A 599 34.14 1.26 1.20
CA ASP A 599 35.15 0.85 0.23
C ASP A 599 34.62 -0.17 -0.82
N GLY A 600 33.34 -0.51 -0.74
CA GLY A 600 32.69 -1.48 -1.63
C GLY A 600 33.00 -2.95 -1.29
N SER A 601 33.66 -3.25 -0.17
CA SER A 601 34.09 -4.60 0.14
C SER A 601 32.98 -5.53 0.70
N SER A 602 31.88 -4.95 1.19
CA SER A 602 30.72 -5.69 1.72
C SER A 602 29.47 -4.82 1.68
N GLU A 603 28.33 -5.39 2.06
CA GLU A 603 27.06 -4.67 2.18
C GLU A 603 27.14 -3.50 3.17
N GLU A 604 27.77 -3.70 4.32
CA GLU A 604 27.93 -2.65 5.34
C GLU A 604 28.93 -1.57 4.90
N GLN A 605 29.79 -1.87 3.92
CA GLN A 605 30.74 -0.96 3.32
C GLN A 605 30.37 -0.60 1.88
N ALA A 606 29.05 -0.58 1.57
CA ALA A 606 28.55 -0.25 0.24
C ALA A 606 28.97 1.14 -0.23
N ILE A 607 29.21 1.26 -1.53
CA ILE A 607 29.35 2.54 -2.21
C ILE A 607 27.96 2.98 -2.64
N TRP A 608 27.52 4.15 -2.19
CA TRP A 608 26.17 4.63 -2.43
C TRP A 608 26.07 5.41 -3.75
N ILE A 609 25.03 5.10 -4.52
CA ILE A 609 24.66 5.81 -5.74
C ILE A 609 23.50 6.77 -5.39
N ARG A 610 23.77 8.08 -5.41
CA ARG A 610 22.85 9.14 -4.99
C ARG A 610 22.36 10.00 -6.15
N LYS A 611 23.08 9.98 -7.27
CA LYS A 611 22.82 10.76 -8.48
C LYS A 611 23.40 10.06 -9.71
N ALA A 612 22.97 10.47 -10.89
CA ALA A 612 23.40 9.89 -12.16
C ALA A 612 24.93 9.79 -12.34
N SER A 613 25.67 10.83 -11.94
CA SER A 613 27.16 10.81 -12.06
C SER A 613 27.82 9.80 -11.12
N ASP A 614 27.16 9.28 -10.10
CA ASP A 614 27.74 8.27 -9.22
C ASP A 614 27.85 6.89 -9.86
N PHE A 615 27.14 6.64 -10.96
CA PHE A 615 27.30 5.40 -11.74
C PHE A 615 28.72 5.25 -12.30
N GLU A 616 29.46 6.36 -12.50
CA GLU A 616 30.85 6.30 -12.90
C GLU A 616 31.75 5.58 -11.86
N LYS A 617 31.40 5.64 -10.56
CA LYS A 617 32.11 4.93 -9.49
C LYS A 617 32.12 3.42 -9.71
N ILE A 618 31.09 2.88 -10.34
CA ILE A 618 31.00 1.44 -10.63
C ILE A 618 32.06 1.04 -11.67
N ASN A 619 32.34 1.90 -12.66
CA ASN A 619 33.37 1.66 -13.64
C ASN A 619 34.80 1.74 -13.07
N GLU A 620 34.96 2.45 -11.93
CA GLU A 620 36.25 2.51 -11.22
C GLU A 620 36.53 1.24 -10.39
N ASN A 621 35.49 0.53 -9.94
CA ASN A 621 35.59 -0.67 -9.12
C ASN A 621 34.49 -1.69 -9.47
N LEU A 622 34.65 -2.46 -10.53
CA LEU A 622 33.65 -3.36 -11.08
C LEU A 622 33.33 -4.60 -10.22
N ASP A 623 34.05 -4.82 -9.11
CA ASP A 623 33.82 -5.91 -8.16
C ASP A 623 33.28 -5.44 -6.78
N GLY A 624 32.92 -4.14 -6.70
CA GLY A 624 32.40 -3.53 -5.47
C GLY A 624 30.95 -3.86 -5.15
N TYR A 625 30.56 -3.56 -3.93
CA TYR A 625 29.18 -3.55 -3.47
C TYR A 625 28.56 -2.15 -3.62
N TYR A 626 27.50 -2.03 -4.40
CA TYR A 626 26.80 -0.78 -4.70
C TYR A 626 25.36 -0.81 -4.25
N LYS A 627 24.87 0.31 -3.75
CA LYS A 627 23.48 0.43 -3.29
C LYS A 627 22.87 1.78 -3.72
N LEU A 628 21.64 1.78 -4.22
CA LEU A 628 20.94 3.05 -4.45
C LEU A 628 20.52 3.66 -3.11
N ALA A 629 20.79 4.95 -2.97
CA ALA A 629 20.33 5.72 -1.81
C ALA A 629 18.95 6.35 -2.02
N ARG A 630 18.55 6.51 -3.29
CA ARG A 630 17.28 7.11 -3.73
C ARG A 630 16.99 6.81 -5.19
N GLY A 631 15.84 7.28 -5.68
CA GLY A 631 15.53 7.27 -7.12
C GLY A 631 16.52 8.10 -7.94
N ILE A 632 16.87 7.62 -9.12
CA ILE A 632 17.82 8.29 -10.03
C ILE A 632 17.12 8.56 -11.36
N ASP A 633 17.08 9.82 -11.76
CA ASP A 633 16.63 10.24 -13.10
C ASP A 633 17.81 10.34 -14.06
N LEU A 634 17.73 9.63 -15.17
CA LEU A 634 18.71 9.61 -16.25
C LEU A 634 18.21 10.29 -17.54
N SER A 635 17.04 10.92 -17.54
CA SER A 635 16.37 11.45 -18.74
C SER A 635 17.21 12.49 -19.50
N ASP A 636 17.97 13.32 -18.78
CA ASP A 636 18.85 14.37 -19.35
C ASP A 636 20.32 13.98 -19.33
N VAL A 637 20.64 12.69 -19.15
CA VAL A 637 22.01 12.20 -19.00
C VAL A 637 22.43 11.40 -20.23
N ASP A 638 23.55 11.71 -20.84
CA ASP A 638 24.22 10.86 -21.84
C ASP A 638 24.83 9.65 -21.12
N PHE A 639 23.95 8.68 -20.79
CA PHE A 639 24.32 7.54 -19.96
C PHE A 639 25.18 6.54 -20.74
N GLN A 640 26.35 6.24 -20.21
CA GLN A 640 27.21 5.20 -20.75
C GLN A 640 27.03 3.90 -19.98
N PRO A 641 26.69 2.77 -20.64
CA PRO A 641 26.51 1.50 -19.97
C PRO A 641 27.69 1.08 -19.09
N ILE A 642 27.37 0.55 -17.91
CA ILE A 642 28.39 0.09 -16.95
C ILE A 642 29.15 -1.10 -17.53
N GLY A 643 30.51 -1.06 -17.43
CA GLY A 643 31.41 -2.10 -17.93
C GLY A 643 32.01 -1.82 -19.31
N GLY A 644 31.49 -0.82 -20.06
CA GLY A 644 32.02 -0.43 -21.38
C GLY A 644 31.97 -1.54 -22.43
N GLU A 645 32.50 -1.31 -23.62
CA GLU A 645 32.51 -2.31 -24.69
C GLU A 645 33.49 -3.45 -24.42
N GLY A 646 32.98 -4.67 -24.38
CA GLY A 646 33.73 -5.95 -24.48
C GLY A 646 33.94 -6.67 -23.16
N SER A 647 34.17 -7.98 -23.26
CA SER A 647 34.28 -8.97 -22.19
C SER A 647 35.45 -8.81 -21.20
N LYS A 648 36.15 -7.70 -21.22
CA LYS A 648 37.30 -7.45 -20.32
C LYS A 648 36.97 -6.59 -19.10
N ASN A 649 35.89 -5.82 -19.17
CA ASN A 649 35.45 -4.93 -18.11
C ASN A 649 34.08 -5.34 -17.61
N ASN A 650 33.92 -6.58 -17.20
CA ASN A 650 32.64 -7.11 -16.72
C ASN A 650 32.36 -6.61 -15.31
N PHE A 651 31.11 -6.29 -15.02
CA PHE A 651 30.67 -6.10 -13.67
C PHE A 651 30.66 -7.45 -12.94
N THR A 652 31.35 -7.54 -11.83
CA THR A 652 31.48 -8.78 -11.03
C THR A 652 31.10 -8.59 -9.57
N GLY A 653 30.63 -7.40 -9.22
CA GLY A 653 30.24 -6.99 -7.86
C GLY A 653 28.76 -7.29 -7.54
N THR A 654 28.28 -6.62 -6.53
CA THR A 654 26.86 -6.60 -6.16
C THR A 654 26.27 -5.23 -6.41
N PHE A 655 25.08 -5.20 -7.04
CA PHE A 655 24.31 -3.98 -7.21
C PHE A 655 22.91 -4.18 -6.62
N ASP A 656 22.60 -3.44 -5.55
CA ASP A 656 21.31 -3.44 -4.89
C ASP A 656 20.56 -2.14 -5.20
N GLY A 657 19.48 -2.24 -5.97
CA GLY A 657 18.60 -1.12 -6.28
C GLY A 657 17.81 -0.61 -5.05
N ASN A 658 17.83 -1.37 -3.94
CA ASN A 658 17.17 -0.98 -2.70
C ASN A 658 15.67 -0.61 -2.87
N GLY A 659 15.03 -1.10 -3.94
CA GLY A 659 13.66 -0.79 -4.32
C GLY A 659 13.43 0.59 -4.93
N TYR A 660 14.47 1.42 -5.07
CA TYR A 660 14.37 2.72 -5.72
C TYR A 660 14.32 2.59 -7.24
N LYS A 661 13.71 3.59 -7.89
CA LYS A 661 13.52 3.63 -9.33
C LYS A 661 14.70 4.31 -10.03
N ILE A 662 15.11 3.76 -11.15
CA ILE A 662 15.96 4.42 -12.14
C ILE A 662 15.07 4.76 -13.33
N THR A 663 14.86 6.03 -13.62
CA THR A 663 13.96 6.51 -14.68
C THR A 663 14.74 7.06 -15.86
N GLY A 664 14.16 7.01 -17.06
CA GLY A 664 14.69 7.67 -18.24
C GLY A 664 16.03 7.12 -18.75
N LEU A 665 16.36 5.84 -18.44
CA LEU A 665 17.55 5.19 -19.01
C LEU A 665 17.48 5.20 -20.53
N HIS A 666 18.40 5.89 -21.18
CA HIS A 666 18.54 5.94 -22.64
C HIS A 666 19.92 5.42 -23.05
N VAL A 667 19.93 4.33 -23.81
CA VAL A 667 21.15 3.68 -24.30
C VAL A 667 21.05 3.49 -25.81
N GLU A 668 21.79 4.26 -26.55
CA GLU A 668 21.86 4.22 -28.01
C GLU A 668 23.28 4.60 -28.47
N ALA A 669 23.75 4.06 -29.56
CA ALA A 669 25.00 4.53 -30.16
C ALA A 669 24.86 5.96 -30.69
N ALA A 670 25.94 6.74 -30.66
CA ALA A 670 25.93 8.07 -31.23
C ALA A 670 25.57 8.02 -32.74
N LYS A 671 24.86 9.03 -33.19
CA LYS A 671 24.41 9.14 -34.57
C LYS A 671 25.57 8.93 -35.56
N ASP A 672 25.40 8.06 -36.56
CA ASP A 672 26.41 7.67 -37.54
C ASP A 672 27.50 6.70 -37.00
N GLU A 673 27.40 6.22 -35.76
CA GLU A 673 28.24 5.14 -35.23
C GLU A 673 27.55 3.78 -35.35
N LYS A 674 28.33 2.70 -35.21
CA LYS A 674 27.72 1.36 -35.15
C LYS A 674 26.92 1.18 -33.86
N PRO A 675 25.77 0.48 -33.92
CA PRO A 675 25.04 0.12 -32.70
C PRO A 675 25.94 -0.55 -31.66
N LEU A 676 25.72 -0.27 -30.40
CA LEU A 676 26.44 -0.90 -29.29
C LEU A 676 26.24 -2.41 -29.32
N LYS A 677 27.33 -3.17 -29.26
CA LYS A 677 27.23 -4.65 -29.26
C LYS A 677 26.48 -5.18 -28.02
N TYR A 678 26.70 -4.55 -26.89
CA TYR A 678 26.07 -4.88 -25.60
C TYR A 678 25.38 -3.63 -25.05
N ALA A 679 24.08 -3.68 -24.79
CA ALA A 679 23.32 -2.54 -24.35
C ALA A 679 22.40 -2.86 -23.18
N GLY A 680 22.33 -1.93 -22.20
CA GLY A 680 21.53 -1.97 -21.00
C GLY A 680 22.13 -1.06 -19.93
N LEU A 681 21.61 -1.10 -18.72
CA LEU A 681 22.26 -0.45 -17.56
C LEU A 681 23.70 -1.00 -17.40
N PHE A 682 23.85 -2.31 -17.55
CA PHE A 682 25.12 -3.02 -17.62
C PHE A 682 25.36 -3.58 -19.04
N THR A 683 26.58 -3.56 -19.50
CA THR A 683 26.95 -4.24 -20.76
C THR A 683 27.05 -5.74 -20.55
N TYR A 684 27.88 -6.16 -19.58
CA TYR A 684 28.18 -7.54 -19.29
C TYR A 684 28.40 -7.75 -17.79
N CYS A 685 27.59 -8.62 -17.17
CA CYS A 685 27.75 -9.04 -15.79
C CYS A 685 28.32 -10.45 -15.73
N LYS A 686 29.27 -10.72 -14.84
CA LYS A 686 29.85 -12.05 -14.67
C LYS A 686 30.09 -12.39 -13.21
N ASN A 687 29.55 -13.50 -12.73
CA ASN A 687 29.59 -13.91 -11.33
C ASN A 687 29.11 -12.78 -10.40
N ALA A 688 28.16 -11.96 -10.85
CA ALA A 688 27.64 -10.81 -10.16
C ALA A 688 26.35 -11.14 -9.39
N GLU A 689 25.95 -10.24 -8.51
CA GLU A 689 24.64 -10.25 -7.86
C GLU A 689 23.93 -8.92 -8.15
N ILE A 690 22.71 -8.99 -8.67
CA ILE A 690 21.88 -7.79 -8.96
C ILE A 690 20.52 -8.02 -8.34
N LYS A 691 20.09 -7.09 -7.48
CA LYS A 691 18.82 -7.25 -6.78
C LYS A 691 18.07 -5.93 -6.59
N ASN A 692 16.74 -6.03 -6.47
CA ASN A 692 15.83 -4.93 -6.13
C ASN A 692 15.94 -3.72 -7.08
N VAL A 693 16.27 -3.92 -8.35
CA VAL A 693 16.42 -2.84 -9.34
C VAL A 693 15.10 -2.61 -10.05
N VAL A 694 14.64 -1.37 -10.08
CA VAL A 694 13.43 -0.97 -10.79
C VAL A 694 13.80 0.05 -11.88
N LEU A 695 13.69 -0.37 -13.15
CA LEU A 695 13.91 0.49 -14.33
C LEU A 695 12.55 0.94 -14.87
N VAL A 696 12.36 2.25 -15.03
CA VAL A 696 11.10 2.81 -15.53
C VAL A 696 11.32 3.51 -16.86
N ASP A 697 10.51 3.15 -17.84
CA ASP A 697 10.54 3.65 -19.22
C ASP A 697 11.94 3.67 -19.87
N PRO A 698 12.74 2.57 -19.76
CA PRO A 698 14.04 2.51 -20.42
C PRO A 698 13.89 2.49 -21.95
N GLN A 699 14.83 3.13 -22.64
CA GLN A 699 14.96 3.10 -24.10
C GLN A 699 16.35 2.56 -24.45
N VAL A 700 16.41 1.33 -24.93
CA VAL A 700 17.68 0.64 -25.21
C VAL A 700 17.74 0.17 -26.65
N THR A 701 18.71 0.64 -27.40
CA THR A 701 18.99 0.18 -28.78
C THR A 701 20.34 -0.54 -28.82
N THR A 702 20.36 -1.72 -29.42
CA THR A 702 21.55 -2.60 -29.48
C THR A 702 21.85 -3.12 -30.87
N GLY A 703 23.09 -3.51 -31.07
CA GLY A 703 23.55 -4.19 -32.29
C GLY A 703 23.61 -5.73 -32.19
N GLU A 704 23.63 -6.32 -30.98
CA GLU A 704 23.69 -7.79 -30.84
C GLU A 704 23.01 -8.28 -29.55
N TYR A 705 23.45 -7.80 -28.38
CA TYR A 705 22.93 -8.21 -27.06
C TYR A 705 22.26 -7.04 -26.34
N GLY A 706 20.97 -7.10 -26.13
CA GLY A 706 20.23 -6.00 -25.49
C GLY A 706 19.21 -6.44 -24.46
N GLY A 707 19.19 -5.68 -23.34
CA GLY A 707 18.18 -5.73 -22.31
C GLY A 707 18.23 -4.48 -21.45
N ALA A 708 17.13 -4.08 -20.87
CA ALA A 708 17.09 -2.86 -20.05
C ALA A 708 18.09 -2.94 -18.88
N LEU A 709 18.20 -4.09 -18.22
CA LEU A 709 19.16 -4.31 -17.14
C LEU A 709 20.55 -4.64 -17.67
N ALA A 710 20.68 -5.59 -18.58
CA ALA A 710 21.98 -6.03 -19.06
C ALA A 710 21.96 -6.58 -20.50
N GLY A 711 23.02 -6.34 -21.25
CA GLY A 711 23.26 -7.03 -22.53
C GLY A 711 23.49 -8.52 -22.30
N VAL A 712 24.39 -8.90 -21.39
CA VAL A 712 24.73 -10.28 -21.05
C VAL A 712 24.85 -10.50 -19.54
N LEU A 713 24.28 -11.60 -19.07
CA LEU A 713 24.41 -12.13 -17.71
C LEU A 713 25.10 -13.49 -17.75
N SER A 714 26.24 -13.65 -17.09
CA SER A 714 27.01 -14.88 -17.06
C SER A 714 27.29 -15.34 -15.65
N SER A 715 26.78 -16.50 -15.25
CA SER A 715 26.86 -17.00 -13.87
C SER A 715 26.49 -15.94 -12.84
N THR A 716 25.42 -15.21 -13.13
CA THR A 716 24.96 -14.01 -12.37
C THR A 716 23.60 -14.28 -11.75
N ASN A 717 23.43 -13.88 -10.49
CA ASN A 717 22.15 -13.94 -9.80
C ASN A 717 21.42 -12.61 -9.95
N VAL A 718 20.17 -12.67 -10.40
CA VAL A 718 19.28 -11.51 -10.52
C VAL A 718 18.00 -11.80 -9.75
N GLU A 719 17.68 -11.00 -8.74
CA GLU A 719 16.53 -11.21 -7.88
C GLU A 719 15.70 -9.93 -7.73
N ASN A 720 14.37 -10.07 -7.81
CA ASN A 720 13.41 -8.98 -7.60
C ASN A 720 13.71 -7.72 -8.45
N CYS A 721 14.06 -7.92 -9.74
CA CYS A 721 14.34 -6.81 -10.64
C CYS A 721 13.17 -6.60 -11.62
N GLN A 722 12.82 -5.33 -11.84
CA GLN A 722 11.64 -4.94 -12.59
C GLN A 722 11.97 -3.96 -13.71
N VAL A 723 11.38 -4.17 -14.89
CA VAL A 723 11.37 -3.22 -16.00
C VAL A 723 9.92 -2.80 -16.27
N ILE A 724 9.62 -1.54 -16.04
CA ILE A 724 8.26 -0.98 -16.15
C ILE A 724 8.18 -0.07 -17.37
N GLY A 725 7.41 -0.45 -18.39
CA GLY A 725 7.32 0.30 -19.65
C GLY A 725 8.61 0.29 -20.45
N GLY A 726 8.74 1.24 -21.37
CA GLY A 726 9.92 1.42 -22.19
C GLY A 726 10.05 0.46 -23.37
N THR A 727 11.22 0.51 -24.06
CA THR A 727 11.48 -0.27 -25.27
C THR A 727 12.91 -0.83 -25.28
N VAL A 728 13.05 -2.04 -25.80
CA VAL A 728 14.36 -2.64 -26.12
C VAL A 728 14.37 -3.02 -27.59
N THR A 729 15.26 -2.40 -28.38
CA THR A 729 15.27 -2.50 -29.83
C THR A 729 16.61 -3.03 -30.34
N TRP A 730 16.56 -3.96 -31.26
CA TRP A 730 17.72 -4.35 -32.05
C TRP A 730 17.63 -3.75 -33.47
N ASP A 731 18.64 -2.97 -33.83
CA ASP A 731 18.75 -2.32 -35.15
C ASP A 731 20.20 -2.38 -35.65
N ASP A 732 20.63 -3.49 -36.18
CA ASP A 732 21.92 -3.64 -36.89
C ASP A 732 21.68 -4.26 -38.27
N THR A 733 22.65 -4.07 -39.16
CA THR A 733 22.58 -4.54 -40.55
C THR A 733 23.32 -5.87 -40.78
N SER A 734 23.85 -6.48 -39.75
CA SER A 734 24.50 -7.79 -39.82
C SER A 734 24.76 -8.39 -38.45
N GLY A 735 24.64 -9.69 -38.31
CA GLY A 735 25.00 -10.43 -37.08
C GLY A 735 23.85 -11.20 -36.47
N SER A 736 23.99 -11.56 -35.22
CA SER A 736 22.98 -12.22 -34.40
C SER A 736 22.24 -11.17 -33.58
N CYS A 737 21.02 -11.51 -33.13
CA CYS A 737 20.21 -10.73 -32.21
C CYS A 737 19.85 -11.57 -31.00
N TYR A 738 20.19 -11.06 -29.81
CA TYR A 738 19.80 -11.61 -28.52
C TYR A 738 19.14 -10.49 -27.71
N LEU A 739 17.82 -10.53 -27.63
CA LEU A 739 17.07 -9.39 -27.14
C LEU A 739 16.02 -9.80 -26.09
N GLY A 740 16.06 -9.14 -24.93
CA GLY A 740 15.09 -9.34 -23.88
C GLY A 740 14.72 -8.04 -23.19
N GLY A 741 13.51 -7.97 -22.64
CA GLY A 741 13.07 -6.79 -21.90
C GLY A 741 13.95 -6.51 -20.68
N LEU A 742 14.49 -7.57 -20.04
CA LEU A 742 15.42 -7.45 -18.91
C LEU A 742 16.87 -7.68 -19.34
N ALA A 743 17.16 -8.79 -20.04
CA ALA A 743 18.50 -9.14 -20.46
C ALA A 743 18.52 -9.81 -21.84
N GLY A 744 19.58 -9.56 -22.64
CA GLY A 744 19.73 -10.13 -23.98
C GLY A 744 20.09 -11.61 -23.93
N ASP A 745 21.22 -11.92 -23.32
CA ASP A 745 21.77 -13.27 -23.23
C ASP A 745 22.07 -13.63 -21.78
N VAL A 746 21.60 -14.79 -21.32
CA VAL A 746 21.77 -15.30 -19.96
C VAL A 746 22.43 -16.67 -20.01
N ILE A 747 23.67 -16.75 -19.57
CA ILE A 747 24.50 -17.95 -19.73
C ILE A 747 25.11 -18.44 -18.43
N GLY A 748 25.51 -19.73 -18.46
CA GLY A 748 26.14 -20.35 -17.30
C GLY A 748 25.14 -20.63 -16.17
N ASP A 749 25.67 -20.81 -14.97
CA ASP A 749 24.84 -21.06 -13.78
C ASP A 749 24.13 -19.77 -13.30
N SER A 750 23.47 -19.04 -14.22
CA SER A 750 22.74 -17.79 -13.91
C SER A 750 21.33 -18.11 -13.40
N THR A 751 20.87 -17.28 -12.44
CA THR A 751 19.52 -17.39 -11.87
C THR A 751 18.79 -16.07 -12.00
N LEU A 752 17.59 -16.10 -12.59
CA LEU A 752 16.63 -14.98 -12.55
C LEU A 752 15.47 -15.41 -11.66
N LYS A 753 15.23 -14.67 -10.59
CA LYS A 753 14.18 -14.99 -9.63
C LYS A 753 13.31 -13.77 -9.35
N ASP A 754 12.00 -13.98 -9.38
CA ASP A 754 11.00 -12.95 -9.07
C ASP A 754 11.21 -11.66 -9.89
N CYS A 755 11.62 -11.78 -11.16
CA CYS A 755 11.90 -10.67 -12.06
C CYS A 755 10.74 -10.41 -13.03
N SER A 756 10.56 -9.14 -13.43
CA SER A 756 9.49 -8.80 -14.36
C SER A 756 9.88 -7.79 -15.42
N SER A 757 9.22 -7.87 -16.60
CA SER A 757 9.35 -6.88 -17.66
C SER A 757 8.00 -6.57 -18.31
N THR A 758 7.72 -5.27 -18.46
CA THR A 758 6.59 -4.79 -19.26
C THR A 758 7.06 -3.99 -20.50
N ALA A 759 8.37 -4.00 -20.77
CA ALA A 759 8.95 -3.33 -21.93
C ALA A 759 8.56 -4.02 -23.24
N ASP A 760 8.25 -3.24 -24.27
CA ASP A 760 8.10 -3.75 -25.65
C ASP A 760 9.49 -4.10 -26.23
N VAL A 761 9.61 -5.28 -26.83
CA VAL A 761 10.87 -5.79 -27.36
C VAL A 761 10.76 -5.95 -28.86
N THR A 762 11.56 -5.22 -29.65
CA THR A 762 11.44 -5.18 -31.11
C THR A 762 12.76 -5.45 -31.81
N ALA A 763 12.77 -6.43 -32.72
CA ALA A 763 13.91 -6.71 -33.62
C ALA A 763 13.60 -6.17 -35.03
N GLU A 764 14.28 -5.08 -35.42
CA GLU A 764 14.06 -4.37 -36.70
C GLU A 764 15.21 -4.56 -37.71
N GLY A 765 16.38 -4.98 -37.26
CA GLY A 765 17.62 -5.06 -38.04
C GLY A 765 17.61 -6.15 -39.10
N THR A 766 18.74 -6.32 -39.73
CA THR A 766 18.99 -7.40 -40.74
C THR A 766 19.89 -8.46 -40.14
N ALA A 767 19.37 -9.67 -39.90
CA ALA A 767 20.14 -10.76 -39.32
C ALA A 767 20.88 -11.58 -40.39
N THR A 768 22.11 -11.95 -40.08
CA THR A 768 22.92 -12.92 -40.88
C THR A 768 23.26 -14.16 -40.04
N SER A 769 22.61 -14.34 -38.88
CA SER A 769 22.74 -15.48 -37.98
C SER A 769 21.47 -15.57 -37.14
N VAL A 770 21.55 -16.11 -35.94
CA VAL A 770 20.36 -16.37 -35.10
C VAL A 770 19.70 -15.09 -34.58
N VAL A 771 18.36 -15.14 -34.37
CA VAL A 771 17.55 -14.12 -33.77
C VAL A 771 16.75 -14.74 -32.61
N TYR A 772 17.10 -14.41 -31.38
CA TYR A 772 16.41 -14.87 -30.18
C TYR A 772 15.85 -13.67 -29.39
N VAL A 773 14.51 -13.61 -29.35
CA VAL A 773 13.81 -12.45 -28.74
C VAL A 773 12.78 -12.92 -27.74
N GLY A 774 12.86 -12.40 -26.51
CA GLY A 774 11.91 -12.70 -25.45
C GLY A 774 11.46 -11.45 -24.68
N GLY A 775 10.28 -11.48 -24.11
CA GLY A 775 9.77 -10.36 -23.34
C GLY A 775 10.57 -10.10 -22.05
N LEU A 776 11.27 -11.14 -21.53
CA LEU A 776 12.21 -11.03 -20.41
C LEU A 776 13.65 -11.26 -20.84
N ILE A 777 13.96 -12.38 -21.46
CA ILE A 777 15.30 -12.73 -21.92
C ILE A 777 15.32 -13.25 -23.37
N GLY A 778 16.34 -12.88 -24.12
CA GLY A 778 16.53 -13.38 -25.50
C GLY A 778 16.96 -14.83 -25.52
N GLU A 779 18.05 -15.16 -24.88
CA GLU A 779 18.60 -16.51 -24.74
C GLU A 779 18.84 -16.88 -23.28
N GLY A 780 18.53 -18.14 -22.91
CA GLY A 780 18.92 -18.76 -21.64
C GLY A 780 19.71 -20.06 -21.91
N TYR A 781 21.02 -20.10 -21.63
CA TYR A 781 21.90 -21.19 -22.00
C TYR A 781 22.79 -21.68 -20.85
N LEU A 782 23.14 -22.97 -20.84
CA LEU A 782 24.06 -23.61 -19.88
C LEU A 782 23.63 -23.48 -18.40
N ASN A 783 22.61 -24.25 -18.00
CA ASN A 783 22.07 -24.28 -16.61
C ASN A 783 21.43 -22.98 -16.11
N THR A 784 20.99 -22.11 -16.99
CA THR A 784 20.23 -20.94 -16.63
C THR A 784 18.91 -21.35 -15.98
N THR A 785 18.54 -20.67 -14.89
CA THR A 785 17.26 -20.85 -14.18
C THR A 785 16.44 -19.58 -14.24
N VAL A 786 15.16 -19.71 -14.60
CA VAL A 786 14.17 -18.62 -14.58
C VAL A 786 12.99 -19.07 -13.68
N ASP A 787 12.82 -18.44 -12.55
CA ASP A 787 11.83 -18.82 -11.54
C ASP A 787 11.02 -17.62 -11.03
N GLY A 788 9.69 -17.75 -10.96
CA GLY A 788 8.80 -16.69 -10.50
C GLY A 788 8.77 -15.42 -11.38
N CYS A 789 9.18 -15.54 -12.66
CA CYS A 789 9.38 -14.39 -13.53
C CYS A 789 8.17 -14.12 -14.43
N THR A 790 7.97 -12.84 -14.79
CA THR A 790 6.84 -12.44 -15.65
C THR A 790 7.25 -11.49 -16.76
N ALA A 791 6.59 -11.59 -17.94
CA ALA A 791 6.71 -10.61 -19.01
C ALA A 791 5.33 -10.29 -19.60
N SER A 792 5.05 -9.00 -19.82
CA SER A 792 3.77 -8.53 -20.39
C SER A 792 3.93 -7.55 -21.55
N GLY A 793 5.13 -7.07 -21.85
CA GLY A 793 5.44 -6.31 -23.06
C GLY A 793 5.32 -7.16 -24.33
N ASN A 794 5.03 -6.51 -25.45
CA ASN A 794 4.93 -7.21 -26.73
C ASN A 794 6.31 -7.57 -27.29
N VAL A 795 6.39 -8.71 -27.95
CA VAL A 795 7.59 -9.16 -28.66
C VAL A 795 7.33 -9.13 -30.16
N THR A 796 8.09 -8.33 -30.89
CA THR A 796 7.88 -8.13 -32.32
C THR A 796 9.20 -8.28 -33.10
N MET A 797 9.15 -8.99 -34.23
CA MET A 797 10.22 -8.98 -35.24
C MET A 797 9.67 -8.50 -36.56
N THR A 798 10.23 -7.42 -37.08
CA THR A 798 9.93 -6.85 -38.40
C THR A 798 11.15 -6.85 -39.32
N GLY A 799 12.32 -7.18 -38.76
CA GLY A 799 13.59 -7.17 -39.47
C GLY A 799 13.72 -8.21 -40.63
N ASP A 800 14.84 -8.18 -41.33
CA ASP A 800 15.13 -9.05 -42.43
C ASP A 800 16.06 -10.22 -42.01
N MET A 801 15.88 -11.40 -42.62
CA MET A 801 16.77 -12.55 -42.41
C MET A 801 17.45 -12.89 -43.72
N GLN A 802 18.79 -12.85 -43.78
CA GLN A 802 19.55 -13.05 -44.98
C GLN A 802 20.11 -14.46 -45.15
N ASP A 803 20.20 -15.26 -44.10
CA ASP A 803 20.74 -16.62 -44.09
C ASP A 803 19.74 -17.67 -43.60
N GLU A 804 19.96 -18.97 -43.95
CA GLU A 804 19.12 -20.10 -43.56
C GLU A 804 19.20 -20.43 -42.04
N ASP A 805 19.33 -19.44 -41.17
CA ASP A 805 19.48 -19.62 -39.72
C ASP A 805 18.15 -19.54 -38.94
N THR A 806 18.18 -19.45 -37.65
CA THR A 806 17.02 -19.66 -36.78
C THR A 806 16.51 -18.38 -36.18
N ILE A 807 15.18 -18.17 -36.25
CA ILE A 807 14.44 -17.19 -35.48
C ILE A 807 13.67 -17.91 -34.35
N ALA A 808 13.81 -17.42 -33.08
CA ALA A 808 13.01 -17.91 -31.96
C ALA A 808 12.46 -16.74 -31.14
N LEU A 809 11.15 -16.59 -31.14
CA LEU A 809 10.43 -15.52 -30.48
C LEU A 809 9.51 -16.09 -29.41
N GLY A 810 9.61 -15.58 -28.17
CA GLY A 810 8.76 -16.00 -27.06
C GLY A 810 8.29 -14.83 -26.20
N GLY A 811 7.12 -14.94 -25.62
CA GLY A 811 6.56 -13.90 -24.77
C GLY A 811 7.39 -13.66 -23.50
N LEU A 812 8.06 -14.68 -22.98
CA LEU A 812 9.04 -14.55 -21.89
C LEU A 812 10.47 -14.77 -22.40
N ILE A 813 10.72 -15.85 -23.13
CA ILE A 813 12.06 -16.36 -23.48
C ILE A 813 12.15 -16.61 -24.98
N GLY A 814 13.15 -16.08 -25.67
CA GLY A 814 13.40 -16.42 -27.08
C GLY A 814 13.82 -17.87 -27.24
N TRP A 815 14.94 -18.28 -26.70
CA TRP A 815 15.44 -19.65 -26.66
C TRP A 815 15.96 -20.04 -25.28
N MET A 816 15.64 -21.26 -24.82
CA MET A 816 16.05 -21.75 -23.51
C MET A 816 16.64 -23.14 -23.58
N ASN A 817 17.87 -23.28 -23.07
CA ASN A 817 18.49 -24.53 -22.66
C ASN A 817 18.86 -24.42 -21.18
N GLY A 818 17.88 -24.68 -20.33
CA GLY A 818 17.92 -24.50 -18.88
C GLY A 818 16.53 -24.75 -18.30
N THR A 819 16.25 -24.32 -17.10
CA THR A 819 14.97 -24.56 -16.42
C THR A 819 14.14 -23.28 -16.28
N ALA A 820 12.84 -23.37 -16.55
CA ALA A 820 11.87 -22.33 -16.28
C ALA A 820 10.75 -22.87 -15.36
N SER A 821 10.43 -22.15 -14.30
CA SER A 821 9.39 -22.54 -13.34
C SER A 821 8.59 -21.34 -12.84
N ASN A 822 7.34 -21.56 -12.41
CA ASN A 822 6.47 -20.58 -11.78
C ASN A 822 6.37 -19.22 -12.51
N SER A 823 6.50 -19.24 -13.85
CA SER A 823 6.71 -18.03 -14.64
C SER A 823 5.60 -17.81 -15.68
N SER A 824 5.34 -16.56 -16.06
CA SER A 824 4.25 -16.27 -16.98
C SER A 824 4.59 -15.23 -18.07
N ALA A 825 3.97 -15.40 -19.25
CA ALA A 825 4.02 -14.47 -20.36
C ALA A 825 2.61 -13.99 -20.73
N LYS A 826 2.40 -12.67 -20.80
CA LYS A 826 1.11 -12.06 -21.14
C LYS A 826 1.17 -11.20 -22.40
N GLY A 827 2.36 -10.82 -22.85
CA GLY A 827 2.58 -10.01 -24.04
C GLY A 827 2.31 -10.76 -25.34
N ASN A 828 1.90 -10.06 -26.39
CA ASN A 828 1.69 -10.64 -27.70
C ASN A 828 3.02 -10.89 -28.40
N VAL A 829 3.14 -12.02 -29.10
CA VAL A 829 4.32 -12.38 -29.86
C VAL A 829 4.01 -12.35 -31.37
N ARG A 830 4.73 -11.52 -32.11
CA ARG A 830 4.50 -11.30 -33.53
C ARG A 830 5.79 -11.41 -34.33
N ASN A 831 5.80 -12.32 -35.31
CA ASN A 831 6.86 -12.39 -36.32
C ASN A 831 6.31 -11.87 -37.65
N GLU A 832 6.88 -10.77 -38.13
CA GLU A 832 6.63 -10.15 -39.45
C GLU A 832 7.93 -10.05 -40.23
N SER A 833 8.92 -10.90 -39.91
CA SER A 833 10.25 -10.90 -40.58
C SER A 833 10.13 -11.06 -42.09
N THR A 834 11.00 -10.36 -42.81
CA THR A 834 11.20 -10.49 -44.25
C THR A 834 12.40 -11.39 -44.54
N GLY A 835 12.55 -11.79 -45.80
CA GLY A 835 13.59 -12.76 -46.18
C GLY A 835 13.19 -14.20 -45.90
N MET A 836 14.14 -15.13 -45.99
CA MET A 836 13.89 -16.54 -45.79
C MET A 836 14.80 -17.11 -44.70
N ALA A 837 14.21 -17.39 -43.53
CA ALA A 837 14.89 -18.10 -42.47
C ALA A 837 15.00 -19.62 -42.73
N GLY A 838 15.94 -20.29 -42.10
CA GLY A 838 16.00 -21.74 -42.07
C GLY A 838 14.90 -22.34 -41.18
N ARG A 839 14.72 -21.76 -40.00
CA ARG A 839 13.70 -22.16 -39.04
C ARG A 839 13.10 -20.96 -38.34
N ILE A 840 11.80 -21.01 -38.11
CA ILE A 840 11.07 -20.03 -37.27
C ILE A 840 10.35 -20.80 -36.17
N TYR A 841 10.59 -20.38 -34.92
CA TYR A 841 9.89 -20.82 -33.73
C TYR A 841 9.20 -19.61 -33.08
N VAL A 842 7.89 -19.65 -32.91
CA VAL A 842 7.13 -18.58 -32.27
C VAL A 842 6.21 -19.21 -31.23
N GLY A 843 6.38 -18.81 -29.95
CA GLY A 843 5.57 -19.33 -28.86
C GLY A 843 5.12 -18.25 -27.90
N GLY A 844 4.00 -18.45 -27.25
CA GLY A 844 3.44 -17.49 -26.28
C GLY A 844 4.33 -17.31 -25.06
N PHE A 845 4.94 -18.39 -24.56
CA PHE A 845 5.91 -18.36 -23.46
C PHE A 845 7.36 -18.32 -23.99
N ALA A 846 7.71 -19.30 -24.80
CA ALA A 846 9.06 -19.41 -25.34
C ALA A 846 9.06 -19.72 -26.85
N GLY A 847 10.00 -19.14 -27.59
CA GLY A 847 10.23 -19.52 -28.97
C GLY A 847 10.65 -21.00 -29.07
N MET A 848 11.64 -21.38 -28.30
CA MET A 848 12.09 -22.78 -28.22
C MET A 848 12.59 -23.15 -26.83
N LEU A 849 12.14 -24.28 -26.30
CA LEU A 849 12.55 -24.87 -25.04
C LEU A 849 13.27 -26.22 -25.31
N SER A 850 14.42 -26.46 -24.66
CA SER A 850 15.08 -27.74 -24.66
C SER A 850 14.52 -28.72 -23.64
N ASP A 851 14.07 -28.16 -22.46
CA ASP A 851 13.43 -28.90 -21.39
C ASP A 851 12.04 -28.34 -21.13
N PRO A 852 11.06 -29.15 -20.67
CA PRO A 852 9.74 -28.66 -20.31
C PRO A 852 9.80 -27.60 -19.18
N ALA A 853 9.00 -26.56 -19.30
CA ALA A 853 8.79 -25.58 -18.23
C ALA A 853 7.76 -26.11 -17.20
N GLU A 854 8.00 -25.87 -15.91
CA GLU A 854 7.15 -26.32 -14.82
C GLU A 854 6.32 -25.17 -14.27
N ASP A 855 5.00 -25.37 -14.11
CA ASP A 855 4.07 -24.35 -13.56
C ASP A 855 4.20 -22.98 -14.24
N CYS A 856 4.31 -22.99 -15.58
CA CYS A 856 4.44 -21.80 -16.40
C CYS A 856 3.22 -21.62 -17.31
N GLU A 857 2.87 -20.37 -17.62
CA GLU A 857 1.71 -20.03 -18.44
C GLU A 857 2.00 -18.97 -19.50
N ALA A 858 1.20 -18.98 -20.56
CA ALA A 858 1.18 -17.96 -21.60
C ALA A 858 -0.27 -17.60 -21.95
N THR A 859 -0.56 -16.30 -22.01
CA THR A 859 -1.92 -15.81 -22.35
C THR A 859 -1.93 -14.84 -23.53
N GLY A 860 -0.77 -14.35 -23.98
CA GLY A 860 -0.63 -13.47 -25.13
C GLY A 860 -0.96 -14.16 -26.47
N SER A 861 -1.36 -13.38 -27.46
CA SER A 861 -1.60 -13.88 -28.82
C SER A 861 -0.29 -14.15 -29.55
N VAL A 862 -0.25 -15.23 -30.35
CA VAL A 862 0.92 -15.62 -31.15
C VAL A 862 0.58 -15.51 -32.64
N ASN A 863 1.38 -14.76 -33.39
CA ASN A 863 1.19 -14.56 -34.84
C ASN A 863 2.51 -14.68 -35.59
N ASN A 864 2.49 -15.38 -36.73
CA ASN A 864 3.64 -15.50 -37.63
C ASN A 864 3.22 -15.23 -39.07
N THR A 865 3.87 -14.29 -39.74
CA THR A 865 3.76 -14.03 -41.15
C THR A 865 5.10 -14.16 -41.88
N GLY A 866 6.20 -14.41 -41.17
CA GLY A 866 7.52 -14.65 -41.71
C GLY A 866 7.61 -16.00 -42.42
N GLU A 867 8.49 -16.10 -43.43
CA GLU A 867 8.70 -17.28 -44.26
C GLU A 867 10.02 -18.01 -43.88
N ALA A 868 9.94 -19.33 -43.79
CA ALA A 868 11.12 -20.19 -43.53
C ALA A 868 10.95 -21.56 -44.15
N ALA A 869 12.07 -22.31 -44.25
CA ALA A 869 12.05 -23.71 -44.66
C ALA A 869 11.23 -24.57 -43.68
N ASN A 870 11.29 -24.25 -42.40
CA ASN A 870 10.45 -24.87 -41.36
C ASN A 870 9.90 -23.79 -40.41
N VAL A 871 8.58 -23.84 -40.20
CA VAL A 871 7.87 -22.90 -39.31
C VAL A 871 7.14 -23.67 -38.21
N TYR A 872 7.39 -23.29 -36.97
CA TYR A 872 6.80 -23.87 -35.76
C TYR A 872 6.17 -22.77 -34.92
N VAL A 873 4.86 -22.86 -34.72
CA VAL A 873 4.09 -21.89 -33.95
C VAL A 873 3.26 -22.64 -32.93
N GLY A 874 3.45 -22.29 -31.64
CA GLY A 874 2.72 -22.89 -30.51
C GLY A 874 2.10 -21.83 -29.62
N GLU A 875 1.01 -22.15 -28.93
CA GLU A 875 0.39 -21.26 -27.96
C GLU A 875 1.32 -21.05 -26.75
N PHE A 876 2.04 -22.06 -26.34
CA PHE A 876 3.01 -22.00 -25.25
C PHE A 876 4.46 -21.92 -25.78
N SER A 877 4.93 -22.93 -26.49
CA SER A 877 6.28 -22.95 -27.09
C SER A 877 6.22 -23.24 -28.59
N GLY A 878 7.09 -22.60 -29.39
CA GLY A 878 7.18 -22.85 -30.82
C GLY A 878 7.49 -24.32 -31.14
N ASN A 879 8.14 -25.06 -30.26
CA ASN A 879 8.46 -26.47 -30.43
C ASN A 879 7.58 -27.45 -29.65
N ASP A 880 6.42 -27.07 -29.18
CA ASP A 880 5.47 -27.95 -28.44
C ASP A 880 5.09 -29.22 -29.18
N ALA A 881 5.17 -29.21 -30.51
CA ALA A 881 4.84 -30.34 -31.35
C ALA A 881 6.03 -31.30 -31.59
N MET A 882 7.21 -30.97 -31.08
CA MET A 882 8.43 -31.80 -31.24
C MET A 882 8.78 -32.51 -29.94
#